data_995e74604fd7e4c2b7737ad01ae425bd
#
_entry.id   995e74604fd7e4c2b7737ad01ae425bd
#
_cell.length_a   1.000
_cell.length_b   1.000
_cell.length_c   1.000
_cell.angle_alpha   90.00
_cell.angle_beta   90.00
_cell.angle_gamma   90.00
#
_symmetry.space_group_name_H-M   'P 1'
#
loop_
_entity.id
_entity.type
_entity.pdbx_description
1 polymer ?
#
loop_
_entity_poly.entity_id
_entity_poly.type
_entity_poly.pdbx_seq_one_letter_code
_entity_poly.pdbx_strand_id
1 'polypeptide(L)'
;MNKKPGLLSALRASSEWVIPTAAVALVFVMLVPLPSFILDLLLTLSIMASVLVLLTAIQILRPVQFSVFPSLILLLTLMRLSLDLASTRRILLHGSEGTSAAGKVIEAFGQFVVGGNYIVGFVIFVALVAIQYLVVSHGAVRTAEVTARFTLDAMPGKQMAIDSDLNTGIITADQARLRRENVAREAEFCGSMDGAARFSQRDSLATILILVINIVAGFLIGVFQHGLPFQQALKTYTILTVGNGLVSIIPSLLVSVAGGIVVTRAGSDHSLGFDIQKQMLATSRPLWIVSGVLLALALIPGMPKLSFVALGGMTMYGAWKMKAAVTEPAAGAKTEPGKAGAPGTPAIDPMDAILKLDDLMLEVGVGLVPLVDVKKGGQLLARVKSLRKSLAQQLGFLVPSIHITDNLSLKEREYVIYLRGVEIARWEMRRDKLLAVSSNPKPGDVPGQDTREPAFDSPAKWIAPELQAQAISLGYAVVDHTSVLAAHLAEVIKVNAHDLLTRHETKRLIDRLADSHPKLVDELMPKLMSLGEIQKVLQLLLREQVSIRDLGTILEAMVEAASTNKNPVILVEAVRHSLGRALIRPLLNDLGQLKVVTLDSAIEEECLRNSVQNSNMASGGALQISVAQRVMTGLRAMLGDQVAMAPPVLLCASPGRFYLKRLLEPFIPKIVVISPSEIPPSTQVQSLGAVR
;
A
#
# COMPACT_ATOMS: atom_id res chain seq x y z
N MET A 1 -10.87 29.38 55.01
CA MET A 1 -9.85 28.33 55.08
C MET A 1 -9.08 28.29 53.76
N ASN A 2 -7.90 28.93 53.71
CA ASN A 2 -7.02 28.96 52.53
C ASN A 2 -6.36 27.58 52.33
N LYS A 3 -6.78 26.82 51.33
CA LYS A 3 -6.02 25.65 50.87
C LYS A 3 -4.72 26.16 50.24
N LYS A 4 -3.58 25.86 50.87
CA LYS A 4 -2.26 26.07 50.26
C LYS A 4 -2.25 25.41 48.88
N PRO A 5 -1.83 26.10 47.81
CA PRO A 5 -1.72 25.48 46.50
C PRO A 5 -0.80 24.25 46.58
N GLY A 6 -1.27 23.11 46.13
CA GLY A 6 -0.49 21.87 46.19
C GLY A 6 0.82 22.04 45.39
N LEU A 7 1.86 21.32 45.74
CA LEU A 7 3.20 21.37 45.14
C LEU A 7 3.15 21.32 43.60
N LEU A 8 2.20 20.57 43.02
CA LEU A 8 1.95 20.46 41.60
C LEU A 8 1.38 21.73 40.93
N SER A 9 0.57 22.52 41.66
CA SER A 9 0.04 23.79 41.15
C SER A 9 1.09 24.92 41.25
N ALA A 10 1.96 24.88 42.26
CA ALA A 10 3.11 25.77 42.35
C ALA A 10 4.15 25.47 41.25
N LEU A 11 4.42 24.19 40.93
CA LEU A 11 5.28 23.79 39.81
C LEU A 11 4.69 24.15 38.43
N ARG A 12 3.37 24.10 38.25
CA ARG A 12 2.71 24.57 37.02
C ARG A 12 2.81 26.09 36.85
N ALA A 13 2.55 26.85 37.86
CA ALA A 13 2.68 28.33 37.82
C ALA A 13 4.11 28.78 37.60
N SER A 14 5.11 28.05 38.12
CA SER A 14 6.54 28.36 37.87
C SER A 14 6.99 27.98 36.44
N SER A 15 6.39 26.98 35.81
CA SER A 15 6.80 26.54 34.46
C SER A 15 6.52 27.57 33.37
N GLU A 16 5.50 28.40 33.52
CA GLU A 16 5.15 29.48 32.58
C GLU A 16 6.25 30.54 32.44
N TRP A 17 6.99 30.82 33.54
CA TRP A 17 8.07 31.81 33.56
C TRP A 17 9.45 31.23 33.25
N VAL A 18 9.64 29.93 33.36
CA VAL A 18 10.95 29.29 33.16
C VAL A 18 11.46 29.45 31.73
N ILE A 19 10.63 29.19 30.72
CA ILE A 19 11.05 29.26 29.30
C ILE A 19 11.37 30.70 28.88
N PRO A 20 10.52 31.72 29.11
CA PRO A 20 10.85 33.10 28.77
C PRO A 20 12.11 33.60 29.52
N THR A 21 12.24 33.28 30.81
CA THR A 21 13.41 33.68 31.61
C THR A 21 14.67 32.99 31.10
N ALA A 22 14.61 31.70 30.74
CA ALA A 22 15.74 30.98 30.15
C ALA A 22 16.17 31.58 28.82
N ALA A 23 15.21 31.91 27.92
CA ALA A 23 15.51 32.53 26.63
C ALA A 23 16.23 33.91 26.81
N VAL A 24 15.76 34.74 27.74
CA VAL A 24 16.42 36.01 28.04
C VAL A 24 17.81 35.77 28.66
N ALA A 25 17.94 34.81 29.59
CA ALA A 25 19.22 34.46 30.19
C ALA A 25 20.26 33.99 29.14
N LEU A 26 19.82 33.24 28.14
CA LEU A 26 20.72 32.81 27.03
C LEU A 26 21.27 33.98 26.24
N VAL A 27 20.50 35.04 26.03
CA VAL A 27 20.98 36.27 25.41
C VAL A 27 22.05 36.97 26.27
N PHE A 28 21.85 37.01 27.59
CA PHE A 28 22.82 37.53 28.51
C PHE A 28 24.12 36.71 28.55
N VAL A 29 24.03 35.37 28.40
CA VAL A 29 25.20 34.48 28.30
C VAL A 29 26.14 34.86 27.13
N MET A 30 25.59 35.38 26.04
CA MET A 30 26.39 35.86 24.92
C MET A 30 27.22 37.09 25.29
N LEU A 31 26.73 37.94 26.18
CA LEU A 31 27.32 39.24 26.52
C LEU A 31 28.27 39.20 27.73
N VAL A 32 27.95 38.36 28.70
CA VAL A 32 28.67 38.30 29.99
C VAL A 32 29.78 37.25 29.95
N PRO A 33 31.02 37.56 30.38
CA PRO A 33 32.06 36.56 30.47
C PRO A 33 31.76 35.54 31.55
N LEU A 34 31.59 34.27 31.13
CA LEU A 34 31.29 33.18 32.05
C LEU A 34 32.58 32.53 32.60
N PRO A 35 32.60 32.16 33.89
CA PRO A 35 33.66 31.29 34.41
C PRO A 35 33.59 29.92 33.80
N SER A 36 34.73 29.19 33.70
CA SER A 36 34.84 27.88 33.04
C SER A 36 33.88 26.83 33.62
N PHE A 37 33.67 26.84 34.94
CA PHE A 37 32.76 25.88 35.59
C PHE A 37 31.30 26.04 35.15
N ILE A 38 30.79 27.29 34.99
CA ILE A 38 29.41 27.54 34.54
C ILE A 38 29.33 27.16 33.06
N LEU A 39 30.35 27.42 32.25
CA LEU A 39 30.41 27.02 30.85
C LEU A 39 30.34 25.50 30.71
N ASP A 40 31.13 24.74 31.49
CA ASP A 40 31.13 23.28 31.50
C ASP A 40 29.72 22.73 31.88
N LEU A 41 29.07 23.30 32.88
CA LEU A 41 27.73 22.90 33.28
C LEU A 41 26.69 23.10 32.17
N LEU A 42 26.72 24.30 31.52
CA LEU A 42 25.78 24.62 30.44
C LEU A 42 26.04 23.79 29.17
N LEU A 43 27.30 23.50 28.85
CA LEU A 43 27.68 22.61 27.73
C LEU A 43 27.19 21.18 27.98
N THR A 44 27.37 20.67 29.19
CA THR A 44 26.85 19.36 29.60
C THR A 44 25.31 19.31 29.56
N LEU A 45 24.64 20.39 29.99
CA LEU A 45 23.18 20.51 29.89
C LEU A 45 22.72 20.51 28.43
N SER A 46 23.44 21.17 27.52
CA SER A 46 23.15 21.17 26.08
C SER A 46 23.22 19.76 25.48
N ILE A 47 24.26 19.01 25.81
CA ILE A 47 24.41 17.61 25.38
C ILE A 47 23.26 16.75 25.93
N MET A 48 23.00 16.86 27.24
CA MET A 48 21.91 16.12 27.90
C MET A 48 20.55 16.41 27.24
N ALA A 49 20.22 17.67 27.00
CA ALA A 49 18.97 18.08 26.36
C ALA A 49 18.84 17.50 24.94
N SER A 50 19.92 17.51 24.17
CA SER A 50 19.93 16.97 22.81
C SER A 50 19.74 15.45 22.77
N VAL A 51 20.36 14.73 23.71
CA VAL A 51 20.14 13.28 23.88
C VAL A 51 18.68 12.98 24.29
N LEU A 52 18.14 13.75 25.23
CA LEU A 52 16.75 13.61 25.67
C LEU A 52 15.78 13.81 24.50
N VAL A 53 16.00 14.84 23.69
CA VAL A 53 15.20 15.14 22.50
C VAL A 53 15.26 13.98 21.48
N LEU A 54 16.44 13.45 21.22
CA LEU A 54 16.58 12.29 20.31
C LEU A 54 15.83 11.07 20.84
N LEU A 55 16.02 10.74 22.11
CA LEU A 55 15.34 9.57 22.70
C LEU A 55 13.82 9.74 22.70
N THR A 56 13.33 10.96 22.96
CA THR A 56 11.90 11.27 22.85
C THR A 56 11.40 11.12 21.42
N ALA A 57 12.14 11.62 20.44
CA ALA A 57 11.81 11.51 19.01
C ALA A 57 11.68 10.05 18.53
N ILE A 58 12.49 9.14 19.08
CA ILE A 58 12.42 7.70 18.75
C ILE A 58 11.16 7.05 19.34
N GLN A 59 10.65 7.55 20.48
CA GLN A 59 9.53 6.95 21.20
C GLN A 59 8.15 7.42 20.73
N ILE A 60 8.03 8.60 20.10
CA ILE A 60 6.74 9.12 19.64
C ILE A 60 6.11 8.20 18.57
N LEU A 61 4.78 8.12 18.58
CA LEU A 61 4.02 7.34 17.61
C LEU A 61 3.62 8.18 16.39
N ARG A 62 3.31 9.46 16.60
CA ARG A 62 2.89 10.41 15.57
C ARG A 62 3.63 11.74 15.71
N PRO A 63 4.01 12.40 14.61
CA PRO A 63 4.75 13.67 14.67
C PRO A 63 4.07 14.74 15.53
N VAL A 64 2.76 14.87 15.43
CA VAL A 64 1.96 15.88 16.17
C VAL A 64 1.99 15.69 17.70
N GLN A 65 2.31 14.47 18.19
CA GLN A 65 2.45 14.24 19.65
C GLN A 65 3.61 15.02 20.24
N PHE A 66 4.57 15.42 19.44
CA PHE A 66 5.69 16.26 19.87
C PHE A 66 5.57 17.68 19.30
N SER A 67 4.41 18.29 19.47
CA SER A 67 4.06 19.60 18.89
C SER A 67 5.00 20.74 19.29
N VAL A 68 5.64 20.67 20.45
CA VAL A 68 6.63 21.65 20.93
C VAL A 68 8.02 21.48 20.28
N PHE A 69 8.26 20.42 19.51
CA PHE A 69 9.58 20.10 18.97
C PHE A 69 10.18 21.19 18.08
N PRO A 70 9.46 21.86 17.14
CA PRO A 70 10.00 22.97 16.36
C PRO A 70 10.49 24.12 17.24
N SER A 71 9.74 24.48 18.30
CA SER A 71 10.15 25.53 19.25
C SER A 71 11.34 25.09 20.10
N LEU A 72 11.42 23.80 20.48
CA LEU A 72 12.60 23.26 21.16
C LEU A 72 13.86 23.34 20.29
N ILE A 73 13.78 23.07 18.99
CA ILE A 73 14.92 23.23 18.07
C ILE A 73 15.41 24.67 18.12
N LEU A 74 14.52 25.67 18.02
CA LEU A 74 14.90 27.08 18.06
C LEU A 74 15.57 27.46 19.40
N LEU A 75 15.04 27.00 20.51
CA LEU A 75 15.59 27.28 21.84
C LEU A 75 16.97 26.62 22.04
N LEU A 76 17.10 25.34 21.65
CA LEU A 76 18.38 24.62 21.73
C LEU A 76 19.43 25.21 20.79
N THR A 77 19.03 25.70 19.64
CA THR A 77 19.93 26.39 18.69
C THR A 77 20.39 27.71 19.26
N LEU A 78 19.49 28.51 19.88
CA LEU A 78 19.87 29.75 20.56
C LEU A 78 20.82 29.47 21.74
N MET A 79 20.54 28.43 22.55
CA MET A 79 21.42 28.02 23.65
C MET A 79 22.82 27.65 23.12
N ARG A 80 22.91 26.89 22.05
CA ARG A 80 24.17 26.47 21.44
C ARG A 80 24.96 27.66 20.91
N LEU A 81 24.34 28.57 20.13
CA LEU A 81 24.98 29.78 19.64
C LEU A 81 25.52 30.66 20.78
N SER A 82 24.74 30.77 21.88
CA SER A 82 25.16 31.52 23.07
C SER A 82 26.40 30.91 23.72
N LEU A 83 26.43 29.57 23.83
CA LEU A 83 27.57 28.86 24.39
C LEU A 83 28.78 28.90 23.47
N ASP A 84 28.61 28.79 22.15
CA ASP A 84 29.69 28.92 21.16
C ASP A 84 30.36 30.27 21.22
N LEU A 85 29.59 31.34 21.37
CA LEU A 85 30.15 32.68 21.49
C LEU A 85 30.84 32.89 22.86
N ALA A 86 30.25 32.40 23.95
CA ALA A 86 30.85 32.48 25.29
C ALA A 86 32.16 31.70 25.39
N SER A 87 32.20 30.47 24.82
CA SER A 87 33.41 29.63 24.78
C SER A 87 34.51 30.26 23.89
N THR A 88 34.11 30.78 22.70
CA THR A 88 35.03 31.50 21.80
C THR A 88 35.70 32.68 22.50
N ARG A 89 34.92 33.52 23.17
CA ARG A 89 35.45 34.63 23.93
C ARG A 89 36.47 34.16 24.97
N ARG A 90 36.16 33.08 25.68
CA ARG A 90 37.07 32.56 26.69
C ARG A 90 38.34 31.94 26.09
N ILE A 91 38.23 31.23 24.97
CA ILE A 91 39.38 30.69 24.20
C ILE A 91 40.32 31.83 23.77
N LEU A 92 39.76 32.93 23.24
CA LEU A 92 40.58 34.05 22.74
C LEU A 92 41.23 34.85 23.86
N LEU A 93 40.55 35.01 25.03
CA LEU A 93 41.09 35.81 26.14
C LEU A 93 42.04 35.03 27.04
N HIS A 94 41.80 33.73 27.28
CA HIS A 94 42.53 32.92 28.28
C HIS A 94 43.24 31.70 27.68
N GLY A 95 43.21 31.54 26.34
CA GLY A 95 43.82 30.37 25.68
C GLY A 95 45.32 30.20 25.94
N SER A 96 46.00 31.27 26.32
CA SER A 96 47.41 31.22 26.76
C SER A 96 47.65 30.48 28.08
N GLU A 97 46.61 30.34 28.94
CA GLU A 97 46.68 29.59 30.20
C GLU A 97 46.71 28.06 30.00
N GLY A 98 46.51 27.58 28.77
CA GLY A 98 46.58 26.17 28.42
C GLY A 98 45.27 25.59 27.85
N THR A 99 45.25 24.27 27.68
CA THR A 99 44.10 23.55 27.06
C THR A 99 42.85 23.54 27.91
N SER A 100 42.94 23.80 29.22
CA SER A 100 41.80 23.85 30.14
C SER A 100 41.16 25.23 30.27
N ALA A 101 41.70 26.26 29.58
CA ALA A 101 41.27 27.64 29.67
C ALA A 101 39.77 27.86 29.41
N ALA A 102 39.20 27.14 28.48
CA ALA A 102 37.76 27.19 28.14
C ALA A 102 36.87 26.18 28.89
N GLY A 103 37.43 25.41 29.81
CA GLY A 103 36.73 24.40 30.60
C GLY A 103 37.21 22.98 30.33
N LYS A 104 36.90 22.08 31.27
CA LYS A 104 37.35 20.67 31.20
C LYS A 104 36.58 19.85 30.15
N VAL A 105 35.35 20.21 29.87
CA VAL A 105 34.53 19.55 28.84
C VAL A 105 35.14 19.78 27.43
N ILE A 106 35.47 21.04 27.10
CA ILE A 106 36.12 21.39 25.82
C ILE A 106 37.50 20.73 25.71
N GLU A 107 38.26 20.77 26.80
CA GLU A 107 39.58 20.11 26.83
C GLU A 107 39.46 18.61 26.60
N ALA A 108 38.55 17.89 27.29
CA ALA A 108 38.37 16.45 27.15
C ALA A 108 37.99 16.05 25.72
N PHE A 109 37.05 16.76 25.10
CA PHE A 109 36.67 16.50 23.71
C PHE A 109 37.80 16.81 22.74
N GLY A 110 38.52 17.91 22.94
CA GLY A 110 39.66 18.26 22.14
C GLY A 110 40.78 17.23 22.20
N GLN A 111 41.14 16.79 23.40
CA GLN A 111 42.19 15.76 23.59
C GLN A 111 41.75 14.40 23.05
N PHE A 112 40.48 14.04 23.18
CA PHE A 112 39.94 12.74 22.69
C PHE A 112 40.10 12.62 21.16
N VAL A 113 39.83 13.65 20.39
CA VAL A 113 39.90 13.58 18.92
C VAL A 113 41.34 13.87 18.42
N VAL A 114 42.05 14.77 19.07
CA VAL A 114 43.42 15.09 18.69
C VAL A 114 44.40 13.94 18.96
N GLY A 115 44.16 13.13 20.01
CA GLY A 115 44.79 11.80 20.22
C GLY A 115 46.31 11.74 20.11
N GLY A 116 47.01 12.78 20.49
CA GLY A 116 48.48 12.87 20.41
C GLY A 116 49.03 13.45 19.10
N ASN A 117 48.29 13.48 18.02
CA ASN A 117 48.68 14.15 16.75
C ASN A 117 47.64 15.19 16.33
N TYR A 118 47.98 16.48 16.59
CA TYR A 118 47.04 17.56 16.33
C TYR A 118 46.71 17.78 14.85
N ILE A 119 47.57 17.37 13.92
CA ILE A 119 47.32 17.46 12.48
C ILE A 119 46.26 16.47 12.06
N VAL A 120 46.40 15.18 12.46
CA VAL A 120 45.46 14.13 12.17
C VAL A 120 44.11 14.43 12.81
N GLY A 121 44.10 14.84 14.09
CA GLY A 121 42.87 15.21 14.80
C GLY A 121 42.15 16.38 14.13
N PHE A 122 42.90 17.39 13.64
CA PHE A 122 42.31 18.49 12.90
C PHE A 122 41.67 18.05 11.57
N VAL A 123 42.33 17.19 10.80
CA VAL A 123 41.77 16.66 9.53
C VAL A 123 40.47 15.84 9.79
N ILE A 124 40.48 14.97 10.80
CA ILE A 124 39.27 14.22 11.20
C ILE A 124 38.13 15.17 11.61
N PHE A 125 38.47 16.21 12.39
CA PHE A 125 37.50 17.20 12.81
C PHE A 125 36.89 17.95 11.62
N VAL A 126 37.70 18.41 10.65
CA VAL A 126 37.20 19.07 9.43
C VAL A 126 36.29 18.13 8.64
N ALA A 127 36.62 16.85 8.55
CA ALA A 127 35.75 15.85 7.93
C ALA A 127 34.38 15.72 8.67
N LEU A 128 34.40 15.71 10.02
CA LEU A 128 33.16 15.69 10.81
C LEU A 128 32.29 16.94 10.61
N VAL A 129 32.90 18.12 10.54
CA VAL A 129 32.23 19.39 10.23
C VAL A 129 31.59 19.33 8.85
N ALA A 130 32.31 18.84 7.84
CA ALA A 130 31.79 18.68 6.49
C ALA A 130 30.62 17.71 6.43
N ILE A 131 30.69 16.55 7.09
CA ILE A 131 29.58 15.58 7.19
C ILE A 131 28.38 16.23 7.86
N GLN A 132 28.58 16.90 9.01
CA GLN A 132 27.51 17.57 9.74
C GLN A 132 26.79 18.60 8.86
N TYR A 133 27.49 19.41 8.15
CA TYR A 133 26.93 20.49 7.32
C TYR A 133 26.31 19.93 6.01
N LEU A 134 27.13 19.22 5.21
CA LEU A 134 26.71 18.81 3.87
C LEU A 134 25.68 17.66 3.89
N VAL A 135 25.84 16.70 4.79
CA VAL A 135 24.99 15.50 4.78
C VAL A 135 23.82 15.65 5.76
N VAL A 136 24.13 15.92 7.05
CA VAL A 136 23.10 15.87 8.08
C VAL A 136 22.20 17.11 8.06
N SER A 137 22.78 18.33 8.09
CA SER A 137 21.98 19.55 8.12
C SER A 137 21.19 19.78 6.82
N HIS A 138 21.81 19.61 5.66
CA HIS A 138 21.10 19.71 4.37
C HIS A 138 20.06 18.60 4.19
N GLY A 139 20.39 17.36 4.59
CA GLY A 139 19.45 16.23 4.53
C GLY A 139 18.21 16.46 5.38
N ALA A 140 18.38 16.91 6.63
CA ALA A 140 17.26 17.18 7.54
C ALA A 140 16.35 18.30 7.00
N VAL A 141 16.91 19.39 6.48
CA VAL A 141 16.14 20.50 5.87
C VAL A 141 15.37 20.01 4.66
N ARG A 142 16.02 19.29 3.75
CA ARG A 142 15.35 18.81 2.54
C ARG A 142 14.20 17.85 2.86
N THR A 143 14.39 16.98 3.84
CA THR A 143 13.34 16.08 4.30
C THR A 143 12.16 16.85 4.90
N ALA A 144 12.41 17.84 5.76
CA ALA A 144 11.37 18.67 6.36
C ALA A 144 10.60 19.48 5.30
N GLU A 145 11.30 20.11 4.35
CA GLU A 145 10.71 20.87 3.24
C GLU A 145 9.78 20.02 2.38
N VAL A 146 10.26 18.85 1.94
CA VAL A 146 9.48 17.94 1.07
C VAL A 146 8.25 17.40 1.81
N THR A 147 8.41 17.01 3.08
CA THR A 147 7.28 16.51 3.87
C THR A 147 6.24 17.60 4.14
N ALA A 148 6.68 18.82 4.49
CA ALA A 148 5.78 19.95 4.69
C ALA A 148 4.98 20.25 3.42
N ARG A 149 5.63 20.28 2.26
CA ARG A 149 4.99 20.51 0.97
C ARG A 149 3.94 19.46 0.66
N PHE A 150 4.27 18.17 0.77
CA PHE A 150 3.30 17.10 0.50
C PHE A 150 2.13 17.10 1.49
N THR A 151 2.37 17.42 2.76
CA THR A 151 1.32 17.51 3.77
C THR A 151 0.35 18.66 3.46
N LEU A 152 0.88 19.81 3.05
CA LEU A 152 0.08 20.98 2.67
C LEU A 152 -0.71 20.73 1.37
N ASP A 153 -0.07 20.14 0.36
CA ASP A 153 -0.72 19.80 -0.92
C ASP A 153 -1.83 18.75 -0.74
N ALA A 154 -1.70 17.83 0.22
CA ALA A 154 -2.71 16.82 0.52
C ALA A 154 -3.87 17.34 1.40
N MET A 155 -3.73 18.51 2.03
CA MET A 155 -4.73 19.03 2.99
C MET A 155 -6.12 19.24 2.38
N PRO A 156 -6.29 19.85 1.18
CA PRO A 156 -7.61 20.00 0.57
C PRO A 156 -8.30 18.67 0.31
N GLY A 157 -7.54 17.65 -0.13
CA GLY A 157 -8.06 16.30 -0.36
C GLY A 157 -8.52 15.62 0.94
N LYS A 158 -7.77 15.76 2.04
CA LYS A 158 -8.17 15.28 3.37
C LYS A 158 -9.44 15.99 3.87
N GLN A 159 -9.56 17.30 3.65
CA GLN A 159 -10.74 18.08 4.04
C GLN A 159 -11.97 17.65 3.23
N MET A 160 -11.85 17.49 1.90
CA MET A 160 -12.95 17.00 1.05
C MET A 160 -13.40 15.58 1.47
N ALA A 161 -12.49 14.71 1.85
CA ALA A 161 -12.82 13.38 2.36
C ALA A 161 -13.64 13.46 3.66
N ILE A 162 -13.25 14.34 4.59
CA ILE A 162 -13.99 14.57 5.85
C ILE A 162 -15.38 15.12 5.55
N ASP A 163 -15.52 16.06 4.59
CA ASP A 163 -16.79 16.63 4.19
C ASP A 163 -17.71 15.58 3.53
N SER A 164 -17.13 14.70 2.72
CA SER A 164 -17.86 13.57 2.14
C SER A 164 -18.34 12.59 3.21
N ASP A 165 -17.49 12.23 4.19
CA ASP A 165 -17.85 11.36 5.31
C ASP A 165 -18.97 11.97 6.17
N LEU A 166 -18.96 13.29 6.37
CA LEU A 166 -20.00 14.03 7.09
C LEU A 166 -21.32 14.03 6.31
N ASN A 167 -21.27 14.32 5.01
CA ASN A 167 -22.45 14.39 4.16
C ASN A 167 -23.13 13.02 3.95
N THR A 168 -22.35 11.95 3.97
CA THR A 168 -22.85 10.55 3.91
C THR A 168 -23.32 10.03 5.26
N GLY A 169 -23.15 10.79 6.35
CA GLY A 169 -23.55 10.38 7.70
C GLY A 169 -22.63 9.35 8.37
N ILE A 170 -21.46 9.05 7.78
CA ILE A 170 -20.47 8.12 8.34
C ILE A 170 -19.87 8.68 9.64
N ILE A 171 -19.71 9.99 9.74
CA ILE A 171 -19.19 10.68 10.93
C ILE A 171 -20.16 11.76 11.40
N THR A 172 -20.15 12.03 12.72
CA THR A 172 -20.92 13.12 13.29
C THR A 172 -20.24 14.47 13.06
N ALA A 173 -20.99 15.57 13.21
CA ALA A 173 -20.46 16.94 13.10
C ALA A 173 -19.29 17.20 14.05
N ASP A 174 -19.35 16.68 15.29
CA ASP A 174 -18.26 16.81 16.26
C ASP A 174 -17.02 16.02 15.84
N GLN A 175 -17.19 14.82 15.30
CA GLN A 175 -16.08 14.02 14.78
C GLN A 175 -15.44 14.68 13.54
N ALA A 176 -16.24 15.26 12.66
CA ALA A 176 -15.75 16.01 11.50
C ALA A 176 -14.92 17.22 11.94
N ARG A 177 -15.41 17.97 12.94
CA ARG A 177 -14.68 19.10 13.54
C ARG A 177 -13.33 18.66 14.12
N LEU A 178 -13.32 17.59 14.91
CA LEU A 178 -12.09 17.04 15.50
C LEU A 178 -11.09 16.58 14.42
N ARG A 179 -11.57 15.88 13.37
CA ARG A 179 -10.72 15.44 12.25
C ARG A 179 -10.13 16.62 11.48
N ARG A 180 -10.92 17.67 11.19
CA ARG A 180 -10.42 18.90 10.54
C ARG A 180 -9.36 19.60 11.39
N GLU A 181 -9.58 19.69 12.70
CA GLU A 181 -8.62 20.27 13.64
C GLU A 181 -7.30 19.47 13.66
N ASN A 182 -7.36 18.14 13.64
CA ASN A 182 -6.16 17.29 13.58
C ASN A 182 -5.39 17.47 12.26
N VAL A 183 -6.09 17.58 11.12
CA VAL A 183 -5.46 17.86 9.82
C VAL A 183 -4.80 19.23 9.81
N ALA A 184 -5.44 20.26 10.39
CA ALA A 184 -4.88 21.59 10.50
C ALA A 184 -3.62 21.60 11.39
N ARG A 185 -3.65 20.93 12.54
CA ARG A 185 -2.49 20.79 13.45
C ARG A 185 -1.33 20.04 12.78
N GLU A 186 -1.61 19.00 11.98
CA GLU A 186 -0.59 18.28 11.22
C GLU A 186 0.12 19.20 10.22
N ALA A 187 -0.65 20.00 9.48
CA ALA A 187 -0.13 20.94 8.50
C ALA A 187 0.70 22.06 9.18
N GLU A 188 0.20 22.62 10.29
CA GLU A 188 0.88 23.64 11.08
C GLU A 188 2.20 23.11 11.67
N PHE A 189 2.19 21.89 12.20
CA PHE A 189 3.40 21.23 12.69
C PHE A 189 4.44 21.06 11.61
N CYS A 190 4.07 20.53 10.43
CA CYS A 190 4.99 20.32 9.31
C CYS A 190 5.56 21.64 8.79
N GLY A 191 4.74 22.69 8.69
CA GLY A 191 5.19 24.02 8.28
C GLY A 191 6.16 24.65 9.29
N SER A 192 5.87 24.54 10.59
CA SER A 192 6.74 25.00 11.68
C SER A 192 8.07 24.23 11.69
N MET A 193 8.02 22.92 11.37
CA MET A 193 9.21 22.08 11.30
C MET A 193 10.15 22.46 10.15
N ASP A 194 9.62 22.80 8.98
CA ASP A 194 10.43 23.33 7.86
C ASP A 194 11.17 24.60 8.26
N GLY A 195 10.48 25.54 8.91
CA GLY A 195 11.08 26.78 9.43
C GLY A 195 12.19 26.50 10.44
N ALA A 196 11.94 25.64 11.44
CA ALA A 196 12.92 25.29 12.47
C ALA A 196 14.15 24.56 11.89
N ALA A 197 13.94 23.65 10.94
CA ALA A 197 15.05 22.95 10.27
C ALA A 197 15.95 23.91 9.48
N ARG A 198 15.38 24.86 8.75
CA ARG A 198 16.15 25.92 8.04
C ARG A 198 16.92 26.80 9.00
N PHE A 199 16.37 27.14 10.16
CA PHE A 199 17.07 27.91 11.19
C PHE A 199 18.27 27.12 11.73
N SER A 200 18.10 25.84 12.04
CA SER A 200 19.19 24.96 12.50
C SER A 200 20.31 24.78 11.44
N GLN A 201 19.98 24.79 10.14
CA GLN A 201 20.98 24.75 9.08
C GLN A 201 21.85 26.02 9.04
N ARG A 202 21.25 27.20 9.21
CA ARG A 202 21.96 28.46 9.25
C ARG A 202 22.88 28.59 10.46
N ASP A 203 22.47 27.99 11.58
CA ASP A 203 23.31 27.89 12.77
C ASP A 203 24.60 27.08 12.51
N SER A 204 24.53 25.99 11.75
CA SER A 204 25.71 25.22 11.38
C SER A 204 26.73 26.08 10.57
N LEU A 205 26.26 27.01 9.74
CA LEU A 205 27.15 27.97 9.05
C LEU A 205 27.79 28.94 10.03
N ALA A 206 27.03 29.45 11.00
CA ALA A 206 27.59 30.35 12.02
C ALA A 206 28.64 29.62 12.86
N THR A 207 28.44 28.39 13.26
CA THR A 207 29.41 27.55 13.97
C THR A 207 30.71 27.39 13.17
N ILE A 208 30.63 27.14 11.84
CA ILE A 208 31.81 27.03 10.99
C ILE A 208 32.60 28.35 10.98
N LEU A 209 31.90 29.48 10.85
CA LEU A 209 32.55 30.82 10.89
C LEU A 209 33.25 31.06 12.22
N ILE A 210 32.60 30.72 13.34
CA ILE A 210 33.17 30.84 14.70
C ILE A 210 34.43 29.98 14.84
N LEU A 211 34.42 28.75 14.29
CA LEU A 211 35.58 27.85 14.31
C LEU A 211 36.76 28.45 13.52
N VAL A 212 36.49 29.02 12.35
CA VAL A 212 37.54 29.71 11.57
C VAL A 212 38.11 30.90 12.35
N ILE A 213 37.26 31.69 13.00
CA ILE A 213 37.67 32.80 13.85
C ILE A 213 38.54 32.28 15.01
N ASN A 214 38.13 31.22 15.69
CA ASN A 214 38.88 30.64 16.80
C ASN A 214 40.29 30.19 16.39
N ILE A 215 40.40 29.56 15.23
CA ILE A 215 41.73 29.13 14.73
C ILE A 215 42.59 30.32 14.35
N VAL A 216 42.07 31.19 13.50
CA VAL A 216 42.89 32.31 12.93
C VAL A 216 43.18 33.35 14.00
N ALA A 217 42.14 33.86 14.68
CA ALA A 217 42.32 34.89 15.72
C ALA A 217 43.03 34.33 16.96
N GLY A 218 42.70 33.08 17.37
CA GLY A 218 43.34 32.44 18.49
C GLY A 218 44.85 32.23 18.27
N PHE A 219 45.22 31.79 17.07
CA PHE A 219 46.62 31.66 16.71
C PHE A 219 47.34 33.00 16.68
N LEU A 220 46.75 34.03 16.07
CA LEU A 220 47.34 35.39 16.03
C LEU A 220 47.51 35.97 17.44
N ILE A 221 46.51 35.88 18.29
CA ILE A 221 46.55 36.33 19.67
C ILE A 221 47.62 35.58 20.46
N GLY A 222 47.66 34.24 20.32
CA GLY A 222 48.63 33.40 21.02
C GLY A 222 50.07 33.74 20.68
N VAL A 223 50.38 33.95 19.42
CA VAL A 223 51.76 34.26 18.97
C VAL A 223 52.11 35.71 19.21
N PHE A 224 51.27 36.66 18.71
CA PHE A 224 51.65 38.10 18.71
C PHE A 224 51.32 38.82 20.02
N GLN A 225 50.26 38.46 20.72
CA GLN A 225 49.84 39.13 21.95
C GLN A 225 50.40 38.45 23.21
N HIS A 226 50.38 37.10 23.24
CA HIS A 226 50.87 36.35 24.41
C HIS A 226 52.28 35.79 24.24
N GLY A 227 52.95 35.97 23.09
CA GLY A 227 54.33 35.57 22.87
C GLY A 227 54.58 34.03 22.96
N LEU A 228 53.57 33.23 22.73
CA LEU A 228 53.70 31.76 22.77
C LEU A 228 54.56 31.27 21.58
N PRO A 229 55.40 30.24 21.81
CA PRO A 229 56.11 29.59 20.71
C PRO A 229 55.10 29.08 19.66
N PHE A 230 55.45 29.24 18.38
CA PHE A 230 54.57 28.86 17.24
C PHE A 230 53.95 27.49 17.39
N GLN A 231 54.74 26.47 17.70
CA GLN A 231 54.24 25.11 17.87
C GLN A 231 53.29 24.96 19.07
N GLN A 232 53.54 25.64 20.18
CA GLN A 232 52.70 25.61 21.35
C GLN A 232 51.38 26.35 21.10
N ALA A 233 51.42 27.52 20.50
CA ALA A 233 50.21 28.25 20.08
C ALA A 233 49.36 27.40 19.13
N LEU A 234 49.96 26.82 18.09
CA LEU A 234 49.24 25.93 17.14
C LEU A 234 48.60 24.76 17.84
N LYS A 235 49.34 24.05 18.70
CA LYS A 235 48.81 22.91 19.45
C LYS A 235 47.66 23.30 20.37
N THR A 236 47.84 24.34 21.21
CA THR A 236 46.83 24.74 22.20
C THR A 236 45.55 25.22 21.56
N TYR A 237 45.65 26.15 20.60
CA TYR A 237 44.43 26.66 19.94
C TYR A 237 43.73 25.64 19.03
N THR A 238 44.49 24.71 18.43
CA THR A 238 43.88 23.60 17.70
C THR A 238 43.08 22.72 18.65
N ILE A 239 43.60 22.30 19.82
CA ILE A 239 42.89 21.46 20.79
C ILE A 239 41.66 22.20 21.30
N LEU A 240 41.77 23.46 21.66
CA LEU A 240 40.64 24.27 22.15
C LEU A 240 39.58 24.45 21.07
N THR A 241 39.94 24.71 19.82
CA THR A 241 39.01 24.89 18.72
C THR A 241 38.32 23.60 18.34
N VAL A 242 39.06 22.48 18.22
CA VAL A 242 38.51 21.14 17.96
C VAL A 242 37.54 20.73 19.08
N GLY A 243 37.93 20.97 20.36
CA GLY A 243 37.08 20.68 21.51
C GLY A 243 35.79 21.49 21.49
N ASN A 244 35.89 22.81 21.29
CA ASN A 244 34.71 23.68 21.19
C ASN A 244 33.78 23.26 20.04
N GLY A 245 34.35 22.97 18.87
CA GLY A 245 33.56 22.54 17.71
C GLY A 245 32.84 21.23 17.96
N LEU A 246 33.49 20.23 18.59
CA LEU A 246 32.84 18.95 18.88
C LEU A 246 31.70 19.07 19.88
N VAL A 247 31.90 19.86 20.93
CA VAL A 247 30.87 20.09 21.94
C VAL A 247 29.62 20.76 21.33
N SER A 248 29.77 21.53 20.24
CA SER A 248 28.67 22.14 19.50
C SER A 248 28.08 21.22 18.41
N ILE A 249 28.96 20.50 17.68
CA ILE A 249 28.55 19.62 16.56
C ILE A 249 27.73 18.43 17.06
N ILE A 250 28.12 17.78 18.17
CA ILE A 250 27.42 16.58 18.66
C ILE A 250 25.95 16.87 19.00
N PRO A 251 25.60 17.88 19.81
CA PRO A 251 24.20 18.26 20.03
C PRO A 251 23.45 18.61 18.74
N SER A 252 24.09 19.34 17.83
CA SER A 252 23.53 19.69 16.54
C SER A 252 23.14 18.46 15.72
N LEU A 253 24.05 17.50 15.65
CA LEU A 253 23.83 16.23 14.95
C LEU A 253 22.66 15.45 15.56
N LEU A 254 22.61 15.32 16.88
CA LEU A 254 21.55 14.61 17.58
C LEU A 254 20.17 15.25 17.34
N VAL A 255 20.07 16.57 17.41
CA VAL A 255 18.82 17.31 17.15
C VAL A 255 18.41 17.24 15.70
N SER A 256 19.35 17.32 14.75
CA SER A 256 19.07 17.20 13.32
C SER A 256 18.57 15.80 12.96
N VAL A 257 19.18 14.73 13.53
CA VAL A 257 18.72 13.36 13.38
C VAL A 257 17.34 13.16 14.00
N ALA A 258 17.11 13.70 15.21
CA ALA A 258 15.79 13.69 15.84
C ALA A 258 14.74 14.35 14.94
N GLY A 259 15.05 15.51 14.35
CA GLY A 259 14.19 16.20 13.38
C GLY A 259 13.87 15.33 12.19
N GLY A 260 14.86 14.69 11.59
CA GLY A 260 14.69 13.75 10.49
C GLY A 260 13.76 12.59 10.87
N ILE A 261 13.96 11.97 12.04
CA ILE A 261 13.12 10.86 12.55
C ILE A 261 11.68 11.34 12.75
N VAL A 262 11.45 12.47 13.42
CA VAL A 262 10.10 12.99 13.68
C VAL A 262 9.35 13.28 12.38
N VAL A 263 10.02 13.92 11.41
CA VAL A 263 9.38 14.29 10.13
C VAL A 263 9.11 13.08 9.23
N THR A 264 9.99 12.07 9.24
CA THR A 264 9.81 10.85 8.43
C THR A 264 8.91 9.82 9.09
N ARG A 265 8.44 10.07 10.32
CA ARG A 265 7.57 9.15 11.05
C ARG A 265 6.22 9.04 10.36
N ALA A 266 5.97 7.90 9.70
CA ALA A 266 4.62 7.53 9.26
C ALA A 266 3.76 7.23 10.50
N GLY A 267 2.48 7.61 10.49
CA GLY A 267 1.56 7.29 11.59
C GLY A 267 1.53 5.78 11.83
N SER A 268 2.15 5.33 12.90
CA SER A 268 2.23 3.93 13.33
C SER A 268 1.72 3.83 14.76
N ASP A 269 1.11 2.70 15.09
CA ASP A 269 0.61 2.42 16.45
C ASP A 269 1.71 1.88 17.39
N HIS A 270 2.94 1.71 16.87
CA HIS A 270 4.07 1.16 17.62
C HIS A 270 5.29 2.09 17.61
N SER A 271 6.21 1.90 18.56
CA SER A 271 7.48 2.63 18.58
C SER A 271 8.37 2.28 17.39
N LEU A 272 9.26 3.22 16.99
CA LEU A 272 10.16 3.03 15.85
C LEU A 272 11.01 1.76 15.98
N GLY A 273 11.52 1.47 17.18
CA GLY A 273 12.32 0.26 17.43
C GLY A 273 11.55 -1.03 17.18
N PHE A 274 10.28 -1.07 17.59
CA PHE A 274 9.39 -2.20 17.34
C PHE A 274 9.10 -2.37 15.85
N ASP A 275 8.82 -1.27 15.14
CA ASP A 275 8.55 -1.30 13.70
C ASP A 275 9.77 -1.78 12.91
N ILE A 276 10.98 -1.28 13.24
CA ILE A 276 12.24 -1.74 12.64
C ILE A 276 12.44 -3.23 12.92
N GLN A 277 12.30 -3.67 14.17
CA GLN A 277 12.43 -5.08 14.53
C GLN A 277 11.43 -5.94 13.76
N LYS A 278 10.16 -5.55 13.74
CA LYS A 278 9.08 -6.27 13.05
C LYS A 278 9.32 -6.35 11.55
N GLN A 279 9.77 -5.26 10.91
CA GLN A 279 9.96 -5.21 9.46
C GLN A 279 11.27 -5.87 9.01
N MET A 280 12.38 -5.64 9.71
CA MET A 280 13.68 -6.21 9.36
C MET A 280 13.79 -7.69 9.71
N LEU A 281 13.14 -8.11 10.80
CA LEU A 281 13.14 -9.50 11.28
C LEU A 281 11.84 -10.25 10.96
N ALA A 282 11.01 -9.77 10.06
CA ALA A 282 9.75 -10.41 9.65
C ALA A 282 9.97 -11.77 8.96
N THR A 283 11.09 -11.93 8.26
CA THR A 283 11.44 -13.16 7.54
C THR A 283 12.88 -13.56 7.80
N SER A 284 13.14 -14.86 7.88
CA SER A 284 14.50 -15.39 8.08
C SER A 284 15.37 -15.32 6.81
N ARG A 285 14.78 -15.15 5.63
CA ARG A 285 15.49 -15.17 4.33
C ARG A 285 16.59 -14.11 4.20
N PRO A 286 16.37 -12.81 4.51
CA PRO A 286 17.43 -11.81 4.46
C PRO A 286 18.60 -12.13 5.39
N LEU A 287 18.32 -12.65 6.60
CA LEU A 287 19.37 -13.03 7.55
C LEU A 287 20.24 -14.17 7.03
N TRP A 288 19.67 -15.15 6.32
CA TRP A 288 20.44 -16.22 5.66
C TRP A 288 21.33 -15.69 4.56
N ILE A 289 20.83 -14.75 3.74
CA ILE A 289 21.62 -14.12 2.66
C ILE A 289 22.77 -13.30 3.25
N VAL A 290 22.50 -12.46 4.25
CA VAL A 290 23.53 -11.64 4.93
C VAL A 290 24.59 -12.55 5.56
N SER A 291 24.18 -13.61 6.25
CA SER A 291 25.11 -14.61 6.81
C SER A 291 26.00 -15.23 5.74
N GLY A 292 25.41 -15.65 4.60
CA GLY A 292 26.16 -16.20 3.48
C GLY A 292 27.18 -15.22 2.91
N VAL A 293 26.78 -13.95 2.72
CA VAL A 293 27.69 -12.88 2.24
C VAL A 293 28.84 -12.64 3.22
N LEU A 294 28.54 -12.51 4.53
CA LEU A 294 29.59 -12.28 5.55
C LEU A 294 30.57 -13.45 5.62
N LEU A 295 30.09 -14.69 5.57
CA LEU A 295 30.94 -15.86 5.57
C LEU A 295 31.76 -15.97 4.27
N ALA A 296 31.21 -15.60 3.13
CA ALA A 296 31.95 -15.54 1.87
C ALA A 296 33.06 -14.47 1.90
N LEU A 297 32.81 -13.30 2.49
CA LEU A 297 33.82 -12.25 2.70
C LEU A 297 34.94 -12.69 3.64
N ALA A 298 34.64 -13.56 4.63
CA ALA A 298 35.65 -14.13 5.50
C ALA A 298 36.66 -15.01 4.77
N LEU A 299 36.33 -15.53 3.58
CA LEU A 299 37.24 -16.38 2.77
C LEU A 299 38.25 -15.55 1.97
N ILE A 300 38.03 -14.24 1.82
CA ILE A 300 38.92 -13.37 1.04
C ILE A 300 40.22 -13.14 1.83
N PRO A 301 41.41 -13.37 1.25
CA PRO A 301 42.67 -13.08 1.89
C PRO A 301 42.83 -11.59 2.21
N GLY A 302 43.28 -11.26 3.45
CA GLY A 302 43.45 -9.87 3.91
C GLY A 302 42.25 -9.28 4.67
N MET A 303 41.09 -9.94 4.69
CA MET A 303 39.93 -9.51 5.48
C MET A 303 40.02 -9.96 6.95
N PRO A 304 39.47 -9.22 7.92
CA PRO A 304 39.44 -9.58 9.34
C PRO A 304 38.51 -10.77 9.59
N LYS A 305 38.98 -11.99 9.37
CA LYS A 305 38.20 -13.24 9.40
C LYS A 305 37.36 -13.40 10.66
N LEU A 306 37.93 -13.04 11.84
CA LEU A 306 37.23 -13.19 13.12
C LEU A 306 35.91 -12.42 13.17
N SER A 307 35.94 -11.15 12.73
CA SER A 307 34.76 -10.29 12.74
C SER A 307 33.65 -10.77 11.78
N PHE A 308 34.05 -11.18 10.57
CA PHE A 308 33.08 -11.68 9.57
C PHE A 308 32.48 -13.04 9.97
N VAL A 309 33.29 -13.95 10.53
CA VAL A 309 32.79 -15.24 11.02
C VAL A 309 31.89 -15.05 12.24
N ALA A 310 32.27 -14.20 13.19
CA ALA A 310 31.47 -13.93 14.39
C ALA A 310 30.09 -13.33 14.03
N LEU A 311 30.06 -12.28 13.18
CA LEU A 311 28.80 -11.63 12.75
C LEU A 311 27.99 -12.54 11.82
N GLY A 312 28.65 -13.26 10.90
CA GLY A 312 28.01 -14.24 10.01
C GLY A 312 27.41 -15.41 10.79
N GLY A 313 28.10 -15.91 11.81
CA GLY A 313 27.59 -16.94 12.71
C GLY A 313 26.42 -16.43 13.56
N MET A 314 26.51 -15.21 14.09
CA MET A 314 25.43 -14.60 14.88
C MET A 314 24.14 -14.40 14.05
N THR A 315 24.26 -13.89 12.82
CA THR A 315 23.11 -13.73 11.91
C THR A 315 22.55 -15.07 11.46
N MET A 316 23.38 -16.07 11.23
CA MET A 316 22.98 -17.45 10.93
C MET A 316 22.21 -18.09 12.09
N TYR A 317 22.71 -17.93 13.31
CA TYR A 317 22.01 -18.42 14.51
C TYR A 317 20.67 -17.74 14.72
N GLY A 318 20.60 -16.42 14.52
CA GLY A 318 19.34 -15.67 14.53
C GLY A 318 18.33 -16.18 13.50
N ALA A 319 18.78 -16.40 12.26
CA ALA A 319 17.94 -16.93 11.18
C ALA A 319 17.45 -18.37 11.47
N TRP A 320 18.31 -19.20 12.07
CA TRP A 320 17.96 -20.56 12.47
C TRP A 320 16.95 -20.59 13.61
N LYS A 321 17.13 -19.76 14.64
CA LYS A 321 16.21 -19.65 15.77
C LYS A 321 14.83 -19.15 15.34
N MET A 322 14.78 -18.19 14.40
CA MET A 322 13.52 -17.70 13.82
C MET A 322 12.81 -18.79 12.99
N LYS A 323 13.58 -19.61 12.25
CA LYS A 323 13.01 -20.73 11.50
C LYS A 323 12.49 -21.83 12.46
N ALA A 324 13.18 -22.10 13.55
CA ALA A 324 12.77 -23.05 14.58
C ALA A 324 11.49 -22.59 15.30
N ALA A 325 11.35 -21.28 15.61
CA ALA A 325 10.15 -20.73 16.24
C ALA A 325 8.89 -20.83 15.36
N VAL A 326 9.05 -20.96 14.04
CA VAL A 326 7.94 -21.17 13.08
C VAL A 326 7.64 -22.67 12.91
N THR A 327 8.56 -23.56 13.31
CA THR A 327 8.46 -25.01 13.05
C THR A 327 8.08 -25.82 14.28
N GLU A 328 8.05 -25.28 15.50
CA GLU A 328 7.54 -25.99 16.67
C GLU A 328 6.00 -25.96 16.69
N PRO A 329 5.32 -27.10 16.48
CA PRO A 329 3.95 -27.26 16.93
C PRO A 329 3.99 -27.27 18.46
N ALA A 330 3.32 -26.35 19.10
CA ALA A 330 3.14 -26.33 20.55
C ALA A 330 2.53 -27.67 21.02
N ALA A 331 3.40 -28.60 21.38
CA ALA A 331 3.04 -29.82 22.11
C ALA A 331 3.24 -29.53 23.60
N GLY A 332 2.13 -29.31 24.29
CA GLY A 332 2.08 -29.32 25.75
C GLY A 332 1.61 -28.06 26.46
N ALA A 333 0.40 -27.62 26.21
CA ALA A 333 -0.34 -26.82 27.18
C ALA A 333 -1.76 -27.41 27.29
N LYS A 334 -2.06 -27.93 28.47
CA LYS A 334 -3.39 -28.42 28.84
C LYS A 334 -4.42 -27.30 28.71
N THR A 335 -5.43 -27.57 27.93
CA THR A 335 -6.53 -26.68 27.58
C THR A 335 -7.48 -26.54 28.77
N GLU A 336 -7.64 -25.34 29.30
CA GLU A 336 -8.90 -24.93 29.91
C GLU A 336 -9.78 -24.26 28.83
N PRO A 337 -11.10 -24.49 28.80
CA PRO A 337 -11.96 -24.03 27.72
C PRO A 337 -12.41 -22.59 27.93
N GLY A 338 -11.87 -21.69 27.12
CA GLY A 338 -12.33 -20.31 27.10
C GLY A 338 -11.43 -19.37 26.32
N LYS A 339 -11.85 -19.04 25.08
CA LYS A 339 -11.34 -18.02 24.16
C LYS A 339 -10.17 -18.41 23.26
N ALA A 340 -10.50 -18.98 22.11
CA ALA A 340 -9.62 -19.06 20.96
C ALA A 340 -9.61 -17.72 20.22
N GLY A 341 -8.52 -16.95 20.35
CA GLY A 341 -8.16 -15.84 19.49
C GLY A 341 -7.16 -16.32 18.44
N ALA A 342 -7.48 -16.18 17.16
CA ALA A 342 -6.60 -16.42 16.03
C ALA A 342 -5.46 -15.37 15.98
N PRO A 343 -4.24 -15.69 15.48
CA PRO A 343 -3.10 -14.78 15.51
C PRO A 343 -3.17 -13.73 14.40
N GLY A 344 -3.17 -12.46 14.80
CA GLY A 344 -2.50 -11.37 14.09
C GLY A 344 -3.17 -10.75 12.89
N THR A 345 -4.41 -10.32 13.00
CA THR A 345 -4.90 -9.10 12.36
C THR A 345 -4.88 -7.98 13.41
N PRO A 346 -4.56 -6.71 13.08
CA PRO A 346 -4.72 -5.63 14.04
C PRO A 346 -6.16 -5.67 14.54
N ALA A 347 -6.34 -5.56 15.85
CA ALA A 347 -7.65 -5.53 16.48
C ALA A 347 -8.43 -4.35 15.88
N ILE A 348 -9.21 -4.66 14.86
CA ILE A 348 -10.27 -3.79 14.36
C ILE A 348 -11.28 -3.76 15.52
N ASP A 349 -11.66 -2.56 15.93
CA ASP A 349 -12.74 -2.36 16.89
C ASP A 349 -13.89 -3.30 16.47
N PRO A 350 -14.47 -4.10 17.39
CA PRO A 350 -15.58 -5.01 17.04
C PRO A 350 -16.71 -4.32 16.29
N MET A 351 -16.86 -3.01 16.46
CA MET A 351 -17.83 -2.19 15.77
C MET A 351 -17.41 -1.90 14.31
N ASP A 352 -16.13 -1.69 14.03
CA ASP A 352 -15.60 -1.51 12.66
C ASP A 352 -15.62 -2.81 11.86
N ALA A 353 -15.55 -3.97 12.52
CA ALA A 353 -15.65 -5.28 11.87
C ALA A 353 -17.10 -5.55 11.36
N ILE A 354 -18.11 -5.04 12.04
CA ILE A 354 -19.52 -5.15 11.66
C ILE A 354 -19.83 -4.27 10.43
N LEU A 355 -19.14 -3.16 10.28
CA LEU A 355 -19.33 -2.21 9.17
C LEU A 355 -18.52 -2.58 7.91
N LYS A 356 -17.60 -3.54 8.00
CA LYS A 356 -16.80 -3.97 6.86
C LYS A 356 -17.60 -4.96 6.01
N LEU A 357 -18.12 -4.48 4.89
CA LEU A 357 -18.78 -5.33 3.91
C LEU A 357 -17.73 -6.17 3.16
N ASP A 358 -17.86 -7.50 3.23
CA ASP A 358 -17.03 -8.38 2.42
C ASP A 358 -17.46 -8.33 0.96
N ASP A 359 -16.49 -8.19 0.04
CA ASP A 359 -16.77 -8.16 -1.41
C ASP A 359 -17.42 -9.44 -1.88
N LEU A 360 -17.04 -10.61 -1.29
CA LEU A 360 -17.59 -11.92 -1.62
C LEU A 360 -17.68 -12.80 -0.37
N MET A 361 -18.90 -13.28 -0.03
CA MET A 361 -19.16 -14.13 1.12
C MET A 361 -19.95 -15.37 0.69
N LEU A 362 -19.60 -16.51 1.28
CA LEU A 362 -20.28 -17.80 1.12
C LEU A 362 -20.80 -18.25 2.49
N GLU A 363 -22.09 -18.29 2.66
CA GLU A 363 -22.72 -18.86 3.84
C GLU A 363 -23.11 -20.30 3.58
N VAL A 364 -22.83 -21.18 4.52
CA VAL A 364 -23.12 -22.61 4.42
C VAL A 364 -23.95 -23.10 5.62
N GLY A 365 -24.95 -23.92 5.35
CA GLY A 365 -25.72 -24.59 6.40
C GLY A 365 -24.88 -25.63 7.16
N VAL A 366 -25.35 -26.02 8.35
CA VAL A 366 -24.61 -26.88 9.31
C VAL A 366 -24.17 -28.21 8.70
N GLY A 367 -24.98 -28.82 7.82
CA GLY A 367 -24.66 -30.09 7.15
C GLY A 367 -23.52 -29.99 6.11
N LEU A 368 -23.14 -28.76 5.69
CA LEU A 368 -22.04 -28.51 4.75
C LEU A 368 -20.73 -28.10 5.45
N VAL A 369 -20.77 -27.81 6.75
CA VAL A 369 -19.57 -27.45 7.55
C VAL A 369 -18.45 -28.51 7.44
N PRO A 370 -18.72 -29.85 7.39
CA PRO A 370 -17.65 -30.82 7.18
C PRO A 370 -16.87 -30.66 5.88
N LEU A 371 -17.44 -30.03 4.83
CA LEU A 371 -16.75 -29.75 3.57
C LEU A 371 -15.74 -28.59 3.72
N VAL A 372 -15.95 -27.71 4.70
CA VAL A 372 -15.12 -26.54 5.00
C VAL A 372 -14.02 -26.86 6.02
N ASP A 373 -14.32 -27.74 7.00
CA ASP A 373 -13.41 -28.05 8.10
C ASP A 373 -12.26 -28.97 7.66
N VAL A 374 -11.07 -28.37 7.55
CA VAL A 374 -9.84 -29.11 7.17
C VAL A 374 -9.52 -30.27 8.13
N LYS A 375 -9.89 -30.17 9.44
CA LYS A 375 -9.66 -31.21 10.43
C LYS A 375 -10.55 -32.45 10.20
N LYS A 376 -11.67 -32.27 9.54
CA LYS A 376 -12.62 -33.34 9.15
C LYS A 376 -12.42 -33.82 7.70
N GLY A 377 -11.33 -33.45 7.05
CA GLY A 377 -11.02 -33.83 5.68
C GLY A 377 -11.68 -32.96 4.61
N GLY A 378 -12.23 -31.80 4.97
CA GLY A 378 -12.86 -30.87 4.05
C GLY A 378 -11.88 -30.28 3.04
N GLN A 379 -12.22 -30.35 1.75
CA GLN A 379 -11.36 -29.89 0.64
C GLN A 379 -11.81 -28.55 0.05
N LEU A 380 -12.91 -27.96 0.54
CA LEU A 380 -13.50 -26.76 -0.06
C LEU A 380 -12.53 -25.57 -0.05
N LEU A 381 -11.82 -25.31 1.05
CA LEU A 381 -10.88 -24.20 1.15
C LEU A 381 -9.72 -24.34 0.15
N ALA A 382 -9.17 -25.54 -0.01
CA ALA A 382 -8.13 -25.82 -1.01
C ALA A 382 -8.65 -25.61 -2.43
N ARG A 383 -9.88 -26.06 -2.70
CA ARG A 383 -10.55 -25.93 -4.00
C ARG A 383 -10.83 -24.46 -4.32
N VAL A 384 -11.34 -23.68 -3.36
CA VAL A 384 -11.58 -22.24 -3.50
C VAL A 384 -10.27 -21.47 -3.78
N LYS A 385 -9.17 -21.83 -3.11
CA LYS A 385 -7.86 -21.23 -3.39
C LYS A 385 -7.36 -21.53 -4.81
N SER A 386 -7.51 -22.78 -5.27
CA SER A 386 -7.18 -23.18 -6.64
C SER A 386 -8.07 -22.47 -7.66
N LEU A 387 -9.37 -22.38 -7.39
CA LEU A 387 -10.35 -21.67 -8.19
C LEU A 387 -9.99 -20.21 -8.37
N ARG A 388 -9.67 -19.49 -7.30
CA ARG A 388 -9.25 -18.07 -7.37
C ARG A 388 -8.02 -17.90 -8.25
N LYS A 389 -7.05 -18.83 -8.20
CA LYS A 389 -5.86 -18.80 -9.06
C LYS A 389 -6.23 -18.99 -10.53
N SER A 390 -7.10 -19.94 -10.84
CA SER A 390 -7.58 -20.19 -12.20
C SER A 390 -8.36 -19.00 -12.75
N LEU A 391 -9.28 -18.43 -11.94
CA LEU A 391 -10.05 -17.25 -12.32
C LEU A 391 -9.16 -16.02 -12.55
N ALA A 392 -8.14 -15.80 -11.71
CA ALA A 392 -7.19 -14.72 -11.92
C ALA A 392 -6.43 -14.85 -13.24
N GLN A 393 -6.09 -16.08 -13.64
CA GLN A 393 -5.46 -16.35 -14.96
C GLN A 393 -6.41 -16.13 -16.14
N GLN A 394 -7.69 -16.44 -15.97
CA GLN A 394 -8.73 -16.27 -16.99
C GLN A 394 -9.16 -14.82 -17.14
N LEU A 395 -9.47 -14.15 -16.04
CA LEU A 395 -10.01 -12.79 -16.01
C LEU A 395 -8.93 -11.72 -16.15
N GLY A 396 -7.72 -11.97 -15.65
CA GLY A 396 -6.59 -11.04 -15.71
C GLY A 396 -6.43 -10.14 -14.47
N PHE A 397 -7.21 -10.33 -13.40
CA PHE A 397 -7.07 -9.61 -12.14
C PHE A 397 -7.26 -10.54 -10.94
N LEU A 398 -6.83 -10.11 -9.73
CA LEU A 398 -6.95 -10.91 -8.53
C LEU A 398 -8.37 -10.80 -7.96
N VAL A 399 -9.09 -11.93 -7.95
CA VAL A 399 -10.40 -12.02 -7.28
C VAL A 399 -10.24 -11.80 -5.78
N PRO A 400 -11.07 -10.98 -5.12
CA PRO A 400 -11.04 -10.75 -3.68
C PRO A 400 -11.07 -12.05 -2.86
N SER A 401 -10.72 -11.97 -1.57
CA SER A 401 -10.86 -13.11 -0.66
C SER A 401 -12.33 -13.45 -0.49
N ILE A 402 -12.63 -14.76 -0.51
CA ILE A 402 -13.98 -15.27 -0.26
C ILE A 402 -14.07 -15.56 1.23
N HIS A 403 -14.95 -14.86 1.93
CA HIS A 403 -15.26 -15.13 3.33
C HIS A 403 -16.26 -16.28 3.42
N ILE A 404 -15.92 -17.35 4.15
CA ILE A 404 -16.79 -18.52 4.30
C ILE A 404 -17.22 -18.59 5.76
N THR A 405 -18.54 -18.53 5.99
CA THR A 405 -19.16 -18.58 7.32
C THR A 405 -20.25 -19.64 7.37
N ASP A 406 -20.46 -20.22 8.53
CA ASP A 406 -21.63 -21.05 8.81
C ASP A 406 -22.81 -20.17 9.25
N ASN A 407 -24.01 -20.52 8.78
CA ASN A 407 -25.23 -19.83 9.15
C ASN A 407 -26.29 -20.84 9.60
N LEU A 408 -26.69 -20.77 10.89
CA LEU A 408 -27.66 -21.61 11.50
C LEU A 408 -29.10 -21.35 11.02
N SER A 409 -29.33 -20.20 10.37
CA SER A 409 -30.65 -19.84 9.82
C SER A 409 -30.95 -20.51 8.48
N LEU A 410 -29.91 -21.02 7.80
CA LEU A 410 -30.06 -21.75 6.54
C LEU A 410 -30.52 -23.20 6.79
N LYS A 411 -31.13 -23.81 5.77
CA LYS A 411 -31.40 -25.24 5.82
C LYS A 411 -30.09 -26.02 5.95
N GLU A 412 -30.15 -27.19 6.51
CA GLU A 412 -28.96 -27.99 6.85
C GLU A 412 -27.94 -28.10 5.71
N ARG A 413 -28.40 -28.22 4.45
CA ARG A 413 -27.53 -28.41 3.27
C ARG A 413 -27.71 -27.34 2.20
N GLU A 414 -28.13 -26.18 2.60
CA GLU A 414 -28.25 -24.99 1.77
C GLU A 414 -26.99 -24.17 1.85
N TYR A 415 -26.64 -23.52 0.77
CA TYR A 415 -25.60 -22.46 0.75
C TYR A 415 -26.09 -21.24 -0.02
N VAL A 416 -25.56 -20.09 0.36
CA VAL A 416 -25.89 -18.78 -0.24
C VAL A 416 -24.60 -18.04 -0.55
N ILE A 417 -24.55 -17.45 -1.75
CA ILE A 417 -23.42 -16.64 -2.20
C ILE A 417 -23.87 -15.18 -2.18
N TYR A 418 -23.12 -14.35 -1.46
CA TYR A 418 -23.35 -12.92 -1.35
C TYR A 418 -22.23 -12.13 -2.06
N LEU A 419 -22.63 -11.10 -2.77
CA LEU A 419 -21.75 -10.08 -3.33
C LEU A 419 -22.06 -8.75 -2.66
N ARG A 420 -21.10 -8.20 -1.92
CA ARG A 420 -21.27 -6.97 -1.14
C ARG A 420 -22.55 -6.93 -0.30
N GLY A 421 -22.82 -8.04 0.39
CA GLY A 421 -23.98 -8.20 1.26
C GLY A 421 -25.31 -8.45 0.55
N VAL A 422 -25.34 -8.50 -0.79
CA VAL A 422 -26.54 -8.84 -1.57
C VAL A 422 -26.49 -10.33 -1.95
N GLU A 423 -27.58 -11.06 -1.68
CA GLU A 423 -27.75 -12.45 -2.11
C GLU A 423 -27.82 -12.52 -3.64
N ILE A 424 -26.86 -13.23 -4.26
CA ILE A 424 -26.80 -13.40 -5.72
C ILE A 424 -27.24 -14.81 -6.13
N ALA A 425 -26.92 -15.81 -5.32
CA ALA A 425 -27.23 -17.19 -5.64
C ALA A 425 -27.49 -17.99 -4.38
N ARG A 426 -28.43 -18.93 -4.48
CA ARG A 426 -28.84 -19.84 -3.40
C ARG A 426 -29.10 -21.22 -3.99
N TRP A 427 -28.64 -22.28 -3.31
CA TRP A 427 -28.91 -23.63 -3.74
C TRP A 427 -28.86 -24.64 -2.59
N GLU A 428 -29.60 -25.76 -2.73
CA GLU A 428 -29.75 -26.83 -1.72
C GLU A 428 -29.18 -28.13 -2.25
N MET A 429 -28.25 -28.76 -1.56
CA MET A 429 -27.64 -30.04 -1.89
C MET A 429 -28.44 -31.21 -1.29
N ARG A 430 -28.43 -32.37 -1.93
CA ARG A 430 -29.06 -33.59 -1.41
C ARG A 430 -28.06 -34.45 -0.65
N ARG A 431 -28.55 -35.05 0.44
CA ARG A 431 -27.74 -35.90 1.31
C ARG A 431 -27.36 -37.19 0.59
N ASP A 432 -26.07 -37.58 0.72
CA ASP A 432 -25.52 -38.87 0.26
C ASP A 432 -25.86 -39.20 -1.23
N LYS A 433 -26.01 -38.17 -2.08
CA LYS A 433 -26.20 -38.27 -3.52
C LYS A 433 -25.13 -37.51 -4.29
N LEU A 434 -24.84 -38.01 -5.49
CA LEU A 434 -23.97 -37.33 -6.45
C LEU A 434 -24.82 -36.64 -7.51
N LEU A 435 -24.30 -35.53 -8.07
CA LEU A 435 -24.96 -34.82 -9.16
C LEU A 435 -24.44 -35.35 -10.50
N ALA A 436 -25.33 -35.98 -11.28
CA ALA A 436 -25.04 -36.40 -12.64
C ALA A 436 -25.58 -35.34 -13.61
N VAL A 437 -24.65 -34.59 -14.24
CA VAL A 437 -24.97 -33.53 -15.20
C VAL A 437 -24.96 -34.12 -16.61
N SER A 438 -25.97 -33.84 -17.39
CA SER A 438 -26.06 -34.34 -18.76
C SER A 438 -25.14 -33.57 -19.68
N SER A 439 -24.22 -34.28 -20.37
CA SER A 439 -23.35 -33.72 -21.41
C SER A 439 -23.98 -33.85 -22.81
N ASN A 440 -25.03 -34.65 -22.96
CA ASN A 440 -25.71 -34.89 -24.22
C ASN A 440 -27.15 -34.37 -24.23
N PRO A 441 -27.68 -33.90 -25.37
CA PRO A 441 -29.07 -33.45 -25.50
C PRO A 441 -30.11 -34.55 -25.21
N LYS A 442 -29.76 -35.83 -25.39
CA LYS A 442 -30.58 -37.01 -25.11
C LYS A 442 -29.73 -38.04 -24.38
N PRO A 443 -29.51 -37.88 -23.07
CA PRO A 443 -28.79 -38.88 -22.28
C PRO A 443 -29.65 -40.15 -22.09
N GLY A 444 -28.97 -41.29 -21.87
CA GLY A 444 -29.67 -42.50 -21.46
C GLY A 444 -30.36 -42.30 -20.11
N ASP A 445 -31.43 -43.05 -19.85
CA ASP A 445 -32.18 -42.89 -18.58
C ASP A 445 -31.43 -43.55 -17.41
N VAL A 446 -31.14 -42.73 -16.38
CA VAL A 446 -30.51 -43.16 -15.12
C VAL A 446 -31.54 -42.95 -13.99
N PRO A 447 -31.73 -43.94 -13.09
CA PRO A 447 -32.59 -43.77 -11.94
C PRO A 447 -32.06 -42.64 -11.04
N GLY A 448 -32.88 -41.59 -10.82
CA GLY A 448 -32.49 -40.43 -10.04
C GLY A 448 -33.59 -39.39 -9.95
N GLN A 449 -33.38 -38.39 -9.13
CA GLN A 449 -34.26 -37.24 -8.99
C GLN A 449 -33.84 -36.15 -9.95
N ASP A 450 -34.74 -35.75 -10.85
CA ASP A 450 -34.48 -34.66 -11.79
C ASP A 450 -34.23 -33.34 -11.05
N THR A 451 -33.22 -32.59 -11.51
CA THR A 451 -32.83 -31.29 -11.02
C THR A 451 -32.10 -30.48 -12.13
N ARG A 452 -31.69 -29.28 -11.82
CA ARG A 452 -30.83 -28.50 -12.69
C ARG A 452 -29.54 -28.19 -11.97
N GLU A 453 -28.43 -28.23 -12.68
CA GLU A 453 -27.13 -27.89 -12.16
C GLU A 453 -27.04 -26.36 -11.98
N PRO A 454 -26.56 -25.85 -10.79
CA PRO A 454 -26.72 -24.45 -10.44
C PRO A 454 -25.79 -23.48 -11.19
N ALA A 455 -24.66 -23.94 -11.77
CA ALA A 455 -23.73 -23.08 -12.46
C ALA A 455 -24.18 -22.71 -13.89
N PHE A 456 -24.69 -23.71 -14.63
CA PHE A 456 -25.01 -23.55 -16.06
C PHE A 456 -26.49 -23.82 -16.40
N ASP A 457 -27.32 -24.06 -15.41
CA ASP A 457 -28.74 -24.46 -15.55
C ASP A 457 -28.94 -25.70 -16.43
N SER A 458 -27.93 -26.56 -16.48
CA SER A 458 -27.95 -27.76 -17.30
C SER A 458 -28.87 -28.85 -16.65
N PRO A 459 -29.56 -29.65 -17.46
CA PRO A 459 -30.35 -30.79 -16.94
C PRO A 459 -29.43 -31.74 -16.17
N ALA A 460 -29.83 -32.10 -14.95
CA ALA A 460 -29.05 -32.96 -14.07
C ALA A 460 -29.97 -33.88 -13.24
N LYS A 461 -29.40 -34.95 -12.69
CA LYS A 461 -30.12 -35.88 -11.78
C LYS A 461 -29.31 -36.13 -10.52
N TRP A 462 -29.99 -36.16 -9.37
CA TRP A 462 -29.42 -36.67 -8.14
C TRP A 462 -29.42 -38.16 -8.13
N ILE A 463 -28.26 -38.81 -8.17
CA ILE A 463 -28.10 -40.27 -8.22
C ILE A 463 -27.49 -40.81 -6.94
N ALA A 464 -27.71 -42.09 -6.63
CA ALA A 464 -27.00 -42.77 -5.55
C ALA A 464 -25.53 -43.02 -5.96
N PRO A 465 -24.58 -43.05 -5.01
CA PRO A 465 -23.16 -43.27 -5.32
C PRO A 465 -22.87 -44.58 -6.08
N GLU A 466 -23.67 -45.62 -5.85
CA GLU A 466 -23.56 -46.93 -6.52
C GLU A 466 -23.82 -46.84 -8.03
N LEU A 467 -24.60 -45.86 -8.48
CA LEU A 467 -24.96 -45.64 -9.89
C LEU A 467 -23.95 -44.81 -10.66
N GLN A 468 -22.85 -44.37 -10.01
CA GLN A 468 -21.85 -43.51 -10.63
C GLN A 468 -21.24 -44.07 -11.91
N ALA A 469 -20.82 -45.33 -11.90
CA ALA A 469 -20.24 -46.00 -13.06
C ALA A 469 -21.24 -46.13 -14.22
N GLN A 470 -22.50 -46.43 -13.91
CA GLN A 470 -23.59 -46.52 -14.90
C GLN A 470 -23.90 -45.15 -15.51
N ALA A 471 -23.96 -44.09 -14.69
CA ALA A 471 -24.22 -42.75 -15.18
C ALA A 471 -23.09 -42.26 -16.12
N ILE A 472 -21.83 -42.53 -15.79
CA ILE A 472 -20.67 -42.19 -16.66
C ILE A 472 -20.76 -42.95 -17.98
N SER A 473 -21.11 -44.22 -17.99
CA SER A 473 -21.27 -45.03 -19.24
C SER A 473 -22.39 -44.52 -20.15
N LEU A 474 -23.41 -43.87 -19.57
CA LEU A 474 -24.54 -43.27 -20.30
C LEU A 474 -24.29 -41.81 -20.71
N GLY A 475 -23.07 -41.29 -20.49
CA GLY A 475 -22.64 -39.94 -20.94
C GLY A 475 -22.96 -38.81 -19.97
N TYR A 476 -23.17 -39.12 -18.67
CA TYR A 476 -23.28 -38.11 -17.64
C TYR A 476 -21.92 -37.78 -17.02
N ALA A 477 -21.68 -36.52 -16.73
CA ALA A 477 -20.56 -36.06 -15.88
C ALA A 477 -21.03 -36.12 -14.42
N VAL A 478 -20.45 -37.02 -13.62
CA VAL A 478 -20.80 -37.17 -12.20
C VAL A 478 -19.87 -36.32 -11.33
N VAL A 479 -20.44 -35.42 -10.53
CA VAL A 479 -19.71 -34.47 -9.72
C VAL A 479 -20.10 -34.55 -8.24
N ASP A 480 -19.14 -34.39 -7.35
CA ASP A 480 -19.32 -34.34 -5.90
C ASP A 480 -19.79 -32.95 -5.42
N HIS A 481 -20.29 -32.88 -4.20
CA HIS A 481 -20.81 -31.64 -3.60
C HIS A 481 -19.79 -30.47 -3.61
N THR A 482 -18.53 -30.76 -3.33
CA THR A 482 -17.46 -29.73 -3.32
C THR A 482 -17.23 -29.16 -4.72
N SER A 483 -17.26 -30.02 -5.74
CA SER A 483 -17.10 -29.61 -7.14
C SER A 483 -18.29 -28.81 -7.64
N VAL A 484 -19.53 -29.20 -7.28
CA VAL A 484 -20.74 -28.44 -7.61
C VAL A 484 -20.69 -27.03 -7.03
N LEU A 485 -20.37 -26.89 -5.74
CA LEU A 485 -20.26 -25.60 -5.07
C LEU A 485 -19.14 -24.75 -5.70
N ALA A 486 -17.99 -25.34 -5.97
CA ALA A 486 -16.88 -24.65 -6.59
C ALA A 486 -17.19 -24.17 -8.02
N ALA A 487 -17.92 -24.99 -8.81
CA ALA A 487 -18.35 -24.61 -10.16
C ALA A 487 -19.36 -23.45 -10.11
N HIS A 488 -20.36 -23.54 -9.22
CA HIS A 488 -21.34 -22.48 -9.06
C HIS A 488 -20.69 -21.17 -8.61
N LEU A 489 -19.80 -21.22 -7.61
CA LEU A 489 -19.04 -20.07 -7.16
C LEU A 489 -18.18 -19.47 -8.28
N ALA A 490 -17.56 -20.31 -9.12
CA ALA A 490 -16.78 -19.85 -10.27
C ALA A 490 -17.62 -19.09 -11.27
N GLU A 491 -18.80 -19.60 -11.59
CA GLU A 491 -19.70 -18.96 -12.56
C GLU A 491 -20.27 -17.65 -12.01
N VAL A 492 -20.69 -17.61 -10.74
CA VAL A 492 -21.11 -16.37 -10.07
C VAL A 492 -20.02 -15.31 -10.11
N ILE A 493 -18.76 -15.67 -9.84
CA ILE A 493 -17.63 -14.75 -9.92
C ILE A 493 -17.39 -14.25 -11.34
N LYS A 494 -17.47 -15.13 -12.35
CA LYS A 494 -17.28 -14.74 -13.76
C LYS A 494 -18.33 -13.77 -14.25
N VAL A 495 -19.58 -14.04 -13.95
CA VAL A 495 -20.71 -13.18 -14.35
C VAL A 495 -20.62 -11.81 -13.68
N ASN A 496 -20.20 -11.75 -12.42
CA ASN A 496 -20.10 -10.52 -11.65
C ASN A 496 -18.67 -9.96 -11.58
N ALA A 497 -17.76 -10.40 -12.46
CA ALA A 497 -16.35 -9.99 -12.44
C ALA A 497 -16.16 -8.46 -12.58
N HIS A 498 -17.06 -7.80 -13.30
CA HIS A 498 -17.04 -6.35 -13.49
C HIS A 498 -17.30 -5.58 -12.18
N ASP A 499 -18.11 -6.10 -11.26
CA ASP A 499 -18.37 -5.49 -9.97
C ASP A 499 -17.23 -5.75 -8.97
N LEU A 500 -16.52 -6.86 -9.13
CA LEU A 500 -15.38 -7.22 -8.30
C LEU A 500 -14.09 -6.44 -8.62
N LEU A 501 -14.00 -5.80 -9.80
CA LEU A 501 -12.86 -4.96 -10.17
C LEU A 501 -12.96 -3.59 -9.47
N THR A 502 -12.33 -3.47 -8.32
CA THR A 502 -12.28 -2.23 -7.53
C THR A 502 -11.27 -1.23 -8.09
N ARG A 503 -11.39 0.04 -7.67
CA ARG A 503 -10.41 1.09 -8.03
C ARG A 503 -9.00 0.77 -7.51
N HIS A 504 -8.91 0.13 -6.37
CA HIS A 504 -7.63 -0.32 -5.79
C HIS A 504 -6.96 -1.40 -6.65
N GLU A 505 -7.71 -2.43 -7.09
CA GLU A 505 -7.18 -3.46 -7.98
C GLU A 505 -6.80 -2.90 -9.35
N THR A 506 -7.60 -1.99 -9.90
CA THR A 506 -7.26 -1.29 -11.16
C THR A 506 -5.93 -0.55 -11.02
N LYS A 507 -5.73 0.19 -9.94
CA LYS A 507 -4.46 0.87 -9.68
C LYS A 507 -3.30 -0.12 -9.58
N ARG A 508 -3.47 -1.22 -8.84
CA ARG A 508 -2.44 -2.28 -8.74
C ARG A 508 -2.06 -2.88 -10.08
N LEU A 509 -3.03 -3.09 -10.98
CA LEU A 509 -2.77 -3.60 -12.33
C LEU A 509 -1.94 -2.61 -13.15
N ILE A 510 -2.28 -1.32 -13.07
CA ILE A 510 -1.55 -0.25 -13.77
C ILE A 510 -0.15 -0.08 -13.19
N ASP A 511 0.02 -0.05 -11.86
CA ASP A 511 1.32 0.08 -11.20
C ASP A 511 2.25 -1.09 -11.58
N ARG A 512 1.72 -2.33 -11.67
CA ARG A 512 2.48 -3.49 -12.14
C ARG A 512 2.89 -3.38 -13.62
N LEU A 513 2.02 -2.81 -14.46
CA LEU A 513 2.37 -2.59 -15.86
C LEU A 513 3.39 -1.45 -16.00
N ALA A 514 3.36 -0.44 -15.15
CA ALA A 514 4.32 0.66 -15.12
C ALA A 514 5.77 0.17 -14.89
N ASP A 515 5.96 -0.92 -14.14
CA ASP A 515 7.27 -1.54 -13.93
C ASP A 515 7.89 -2.04 -15.28
N SER A 516 7.07 -2.48 -16.24
CA SER A 516 7.52 -3.01 -17.53
C SER A 516 7.35 -2.00 -18.67
N HIS A 517 6.31 -1.17 -18.66
CA HIS A 517 5.95 -0.21 -19.71
C HIS A 517 5.67 1.18 -19.15
N PRO A 518 6.66 1.87 -18.52
CA PRO A 518 6.44 3.15 -17.82
C PRO A 518 5.93 4.23 -18.77
N LYS A 519 6.45 4.33 -19.99
CA LYS A 519 6.06 5.37 -20.95
C LYS A 519 4.59 5.27 -21.36
N LEU A 520 4.05 4.07 -21.54
CA LEU A 520 2.66 3.85 -21.89
C LEU A 520 1.72 4.34 -20.77
N VAL A 521 2.07 4.04 -19.53
CA VAL A 521 1.28 4.49 -18.37
C VAL A 521 1.35 6.01 -18.20
N ASP A 522 2.52 6.63 -18.35
CA ASP A 522 2.72 8.08 -18.25
C ASP A 522 2.00 8.86 -19.38
N GLU A 523 1.84 8.25 -20.54
CA GLU A 523 1.10 8.84 -21.66
C GLU A 523 -0.41 8.80 -21.42
N LEU A 524 -0.93 7.67 -20.92
CA LEU A 524 -2.34 7.48 -20.67
C LEU A 524 -2.79 8.26 -19.43
N MET A 525 -2.07 8.14 -18.31
CA MET A 525 -2.49 8.67 -17.00
C MET A 525 -1.42 9.61 -16.40
N PRO A 526 -1.77 10.83 -15.93
CA PRO A 526 -3.13 11.44 -15.92
C PRO A 526 -3.50 12.23 -17.18
N LYS A 527 -2.67 12.23 -18.23
CA LYS A 527 -2.78 13.16 -19.37
C LYS A 527 -4.04 12.95 -20.22
N LEU A 528 -4.30 11.70 -20.61
CA LEU A 528 -5.43 11.37 -21.48
C LEU A 528 -6.65 10.91 -20.69
N MET A 529 -6.46 10.06 -19.67
CA MET A 529 -7.56 9.46 -18.92
C MET A 529 -7.26 9.45 -17.40
N SER A 530 -8.33 9.52 -16.61
CA SER A 530 -8.29 9.28 -15.18
C SER A 530 -8.36 7.80 -14.83
N LEU A 531 -7.91 7.41 -13.64
CA LEU A 531 -8.01 6.03 -13.15
C LEU A 531 -9.46 5.50 -13.17
N GLY A 532 -10.45 6.37 -12.92
CA GLY A 532 -11.87 5.97 -12.95
C GLY A 532 -12.38 5.68 -14.36
N GLU A 533 -11.94 6.42 -15.37
CA GLU A 533 -12.30 6.17 -16.78
C GLU A 533 -11.67 4.86 -17.26
N ILE A 534 -10.42 4.60 -16.92
CA ILE A 534 -9.75 3.32 -17.23
C ILE A 534 -10.49 2.17 -16.54
N GLN A 535 -10.80 2.28 -15.25
CA GLN A 535 -11.59 1.28 -14.53
C GLN A 535 -12.91 0.99 -15.24
N LYS A 536 -13.61 2.03 -15.69
CA LYS A 536 -14.91 1.88 -16.37
C LYS A 536 -14.80 1.08 -17.66
N VAL A 537 -13.77 1.32 -18.47
CA VAL A 537 -13.52 0.55 -19.70
C VAL A 537 -13.21 -0.91 -19.37
N LEU A 538 -12.33 -1.16 -18.39
CA LEU A 538 -12.00 -2.52 -17.95
C LEU A 538 -13.22 -3.26 -17.38
N GLN A 539 -14.09 -2.59 -16.63
CA GLN A 539 -15.35 -3.15 -16.14
C GLN A 539 -16.30 -3.51 -17.28
N LEU A 540 -16.40 -2.67 -18.31
CA LEU A 540 -17.22 -2.96 -19.48
C LEU A 540 -16.71 -4.18 -20.26
N LEU A 541 -15.39 -4.34 -20.39
CA LEU A 541 -14.77 -5.52 -21.00
C LEU A 541 -15.08 -6.79 -20.20
N LEU A 542 -14.91 -6.74 -18.87
CA LEU A 542 -15.21 -7.87 -17.97
C LEU A 542 -16.69 -8.24 -17.98
N ARG A 543 -17.60 -7.28 -18.10
CA ARG A 543 -19.04 -7.52 -18.22
C ARG A 543 -19.37 -8.31 -19.49
N GLU A 544 -18.64 -8.05 -20.57
CA GLU A 544 -18.73 -8.85 -21.81
C GLU A 544 -17.90 -10.13 -21.76
N GLN A 545 -17.40 -10.52 -20.60
CA GLN A 545 -16.53 -11.69 -20.36
C GLN A 545 -15.21 -11.68 -21.16
N VAL A 546 -14.74 -10.48 -21.53
CA VAL A 546 -13.44 -10.27 -22.16
C VAL A 546 -12.36 -10.22 -21.06
N SER A 547 -11.34 -11.07 -21.21
CA SER A 547 -10.20 -11.08 -20.29
C SER A 547 -9.38 -9.79 -20.39
N ILE A 548 -9.04 -9.22 -19.24
CA ILE A 548 -8.17 -8.05 -19.15
C ILE A 548 -6.69 -8.43 -18.87
N ARG A 549 -6.33 -9.69 -19.13
CA ARG A 549 -4.98 -10.22 -18.83
C ARG A 549 -3.90 -9.54 -19.67
N ASP A 550 -4.19 -9.27 -20.93
CA ASP A 550 -3.30 -8.53 -21.83
C ASP A 550 -3.51 -7.01 -21.67
N LEU A 551 -3.15 -6.52 -20.48
CA LEU A 551 -3.33 -5.12 -20.13
C LEU A 551 -2.49 -4.18 -21.01
N GLY A 552 -1.33 -4.62 -21.50
CA GLY A 552 -0.48 -3.84 -22.40
C GLY A 552 -1.22 -3.46 -23.69
N THR A 553 -1.69 -4.46 -24.45
CA THR A 553 -2.46 -4.23 -25.67
C THR A 553 -3.75 -3.43 -25.42
N ILE A 554 -4.42 -3.66 -24.26
CA ILE A 554 -5.62 -2.90 -23.87
C ILE A 554 -5.29 -1.42 -23.70
N LEU A 555 -4.24 -1.08 -22.94
CA LEU A 555 -3.90 0.32 -22.69
C LEU A 555 -3.32 1.01 -23.94
N GLU A 556 -2.58 0.32 -24.79
CA GLU A 556 -2.13 0.83 -26.10
C GLU A 556 -3.32 1.24 -26.98
N ALA A 557 -4.30 0.36 -27.12
CA ALA A 557 -5.52 0.65 -27.86
C ALA A 557 -6.32 1.81 -27.24
N MET A 558 -6.31 1.92 -25.90
CA MET A 558 -6.95 3.03 -25.19
C MET A 558 -6.23 4.36 -25.43
N VAL A 559 -4.89 4.40 -25.47
CA VAL A 559 -4.12 5.62 -25.77
C VAL A 559 -4.46 6.12 -27.18
N GLU A 560 -4.43 5.23 -28.16
CA GLU A 560 -4.76 5.58 -29.55
C GLU A 560 -6.18 6.13 -29.69
N ALA A 561 -7.17 5.43 -29.14
CA ALA A 561 -8.57 5.82 -29.26
C ALA A 561 -8.92 7.06 -28.40
N ALA A 562 -8.37 7.18 -27.19
CA ALA A 562 -8.66 8.30 -26.27
C ALA A 562 -8.10 9.63 -26.76
N SER A 563 -7.12 9.63 -27.65
CA SER A 563 -6.59 10.83 -28.29
C SER A 563 -7.68 11.53 -29.15
N THR A 564 -8.61 10.75 -29.71
CA THR A 564 -9.68 11.24 -30.60
C THR A 564 -11.02 11.32 -29.87
N ASN A 565 -11.38 10.29 -29.10
CA ASN A 565 -12.69 10.23 -28.43
C ASN A 565 -12.61 9.48 -27.09
N LYS A 566 -13.16 10.10 -26.03
CA LYS A 566 -13.16 9.55 -24.67
C LYS A 566 -14.45 8.79 -24.32
N ASN A 567 -15.35 8.56 -25.29
CA ASN A 567 -16.56 7.79 -25.02
C ASN A 567 -16.21 6.34 -24.66
N PRO A 568 -16.62 5.83 -23.48
CA PRO A 568 -16.28 4.48 -23.04
C PRO A 568 -16.67 3.37 -24.02
N VAL A 569 -17.77 3.55 -24.75
CA VAL A 569 -18.22 2.55 -25.75
C VAL A 569 -17.24 2.47 -26.91
N ILE A 570 -16.79 3.62 -27.42
CA ILE A 570 -15.80 3.67 -28.52
C ILE A 570 -14.46 3.08 -28.07
N LEU A 571 -14.05 3.38 -26.84
CA LEU A 571 -12.83 2.83 -26.25
C LEU A 571 -12.92 1.30 -26.12
N VAL A 572 -14.05 0.75 -25.65
CA VAL A 572 -14.27 -0.70 -25.60
C VAL A 572 -14.19 -1.35 -26.97
N GLU A 573 -14.82 -0.73 -27.99
CA GLU A 573 -14.78 -1.25 -29.36
C GLU A 573 -13.35 -1.24 -29.95
N ALA A 574 -12.59 -0.17 -29.71
CA ALA A 574 -11.18 -0.09 -30.14
C ALA A 574 -10.31 -1.17 -29.46
N VAL A 575 -10.48 -1.35 -28.15
CA VAL A 575 -9.78 -2.40 -27.41
C VAL A 575 -10.16 -3.79 -27.92
N ARG A 576 -11.45 -4.06 -28.17
CA ARG A 576 -11.91 -5.34 -28.69
C ARG A 576 -11.37 -5.62 -30.08
N HIS A 577 -11.26 -4.60 -30.94
CA HIS A 577 -10.62 -4.74 -32.24
C HIS A 577 -9.17 -5.21 -32.11
N SER A 578 -8.39 -4.60 -31.20
CA SER A 578 -7.00 -4.99 -30.96
C SER A 578 -6.88 -6.39 -30.36
N LEU A 579 -7.85 -6.83 -29.55
CA LEU A 579 -7.93 -8.18 -28.99
C LEU A 579 -8.61 -9.22 -29.91
N GLY A 580 -8.97 -8.87 -31.13
CA GLY A 580 -9.80 -9.69 -32.04
C GLY A 580 -9.35 -11.14 -32.16
N ARG A 581 -8.03 -11.40 -32.30
CA ARG A 581 -7.48 -12.77 -32.36
C ARG A 581 -7.78 -13.58 -31.10
N ALA A 582 -7.65 -12.96 -29.94
CA ALA A 582 -7.89 -13.61 -28.66
C ALA A 582 -9.38 -13.89 -28.44
N LEU A 583 -10.26 -12.99 -28.92
CA LEU A 583 -11.71 -13.11 -28.81
C LEU A 583 -12.29 -14.18 -29.76
N ILE A 584 -11.78 -14.29 -30.97
CA ILE A 584 -12.31 -15.18 -31.99
C ILE A 584 -11.85 -16.64 -31.79
N ARG A 585 -10.61 -16.85 -31.32
CA ARG A 585 -10.03 -18.18 -31.14
C ARG A 585 -10.91 -19.21 -30.38
N PRO A 586 -11.54 -18.86 -29.26
CA PRO A 586 -12.42 -19.79 -28.54
C PRO A 586 -13.74 -20.11 -29.25
N LEU A 587 -14.12 -19.30 -30.26
CA LEU A 587 -15.37 -19.42 -31.00
C LEU A 587 -15.25 -20.27 -32.27
N LEU A 588 -14.00 -20.61 -32.67
CA LEU A 588 -13.75 -21.43 -33.83
C LEU A 588 -14.16 -22.88 -33.56
N ASN A 589 -14.75 -23.51 -34.58
CA ASN A 589 -15.00 -24.96 -34.58
C ASN A 589 -13.69 -25.76 -34.79
N ASP A 590 -13.76 -27.09 -34.69
CA ASP A 590 -12.61 -28.00 -34.92
C ASP A 590 -11.97 -27.86 -36.30
N LEU A 591 -12.69 -27.29 -37.28
CA LEU A 591 -12.22 -27.02 -38.62
C LEU A 591 -11.61 -25.60 -38.77
N GLY A 592 -11.51 -24.83 -37.71
CA GLY A 592 -11.00 -23.45 -37.73
C GLY A 592 -11.97 -22.43 -38.36
N GLN A 593 -13.24 -22.75 -38.49
CA GLN A 593 -14.27 -21.87 -39.04
C GLN A 593 -15.10 -21.22 -37.98
N LEU A 594 -15.50 -19.97 -38.20
CA LEU A 594 -16.38 -19.20 -37.33
C LEU A 594 -17.82 -19.26 -37.84
N LYS A 595 -18.72 -19.89 -37.08
CA LYS A 595 -20.15 -19.93 -37.39
C LYS A 595 -20.85 -18.71 -36.83
N VAL A 596 -21.48 -17.91 -37.71
CA VAL A 596 -22.16 -16.65 -37.30
C VAL A 596 -23.59 -16.60 -37.82
N VAL A 597 -24.43 -15.89 -37.09
CA VAL A 597 -25.75 -15.45 -37.53
C VAL A 597 -25.66 -13.97 -37.83
N THR A 598 -26.05 -13.58 -39.04
CA THR A 598 -26.08 -12.17 -39.46
C THR A 598 -27.42 -11.52 -39.10
N LEU A 599 -27.47 -10.20 -39.06
CA LEU A 599 -28.68 -9.44 -38.85
C LEU A 599 -29.12 -8.78 -40.17
N ASP A 600 -30.42 -8.57 -40.34
CA ASP A 600 -30.94 -7.76 -41.41
C ASP A 600 -30.48 -6.29 -41.26
N SER A 601 -30.23 -5.61 -42.37
CA SER A 601 -29.75 -4.24 -42.39
C SER A 601 -30.70 -3.26 -41.62
N ALA A 602 -32.00 -3.54 -41.64
CA ALA A 602 -32.98 -2.73 -40.94
C ALA A 602 -32.80 -2.80 -39.41
N ILE A 603 -32.47 -3.98 -38.87
CA ILE A 603 -32.17 -4.19 -37.43
C ILE A 603 -30.84 -3.54 -37.05
N GLU A 604 -29.81 -3.67 -37.91
CA GLU A 604 -28.52 -3.01 -37.70
C GLU A 604 -28.63 -1.47 -37.68
N GLU A 605 -29.37 -0.88 -38.64
CA GLU A 605 -29.60 0.55 -38.66
C GLU A 605 -30.35 1.04 -37.43
N GLU A 606 -31.35 0.26 -36.96
CA GLU A 606 -32.09 0.61 -35.75
C GLU A 606 -31.17 0.57 -34.51
N CYS A 607 -30.28 -0.41 -34.42
CA CYS A 607 -29.25 -0.48 -33.38
C CYS A 607 -28.27 0.72 -33.44
N LEU A 608 -27.85 1.11 -34.66
CA LEU A 608 -26.98 2.27 -34.88
C LEU A 608 -27.65 3.60 -34.55
N ARG A 609 -28.90 3.82 -34.96
CA ARG A 609 -29.65 5.04 -34.61
C ARG A 609 -29.82 5.19 -33.09
N ASN A 610 -30.11 4.09 -32.41
CA ASN A 610 -30.21 4.08 -30.95
C ASN A 610 -28.85 4.36 -30.26
N SER A 611 -27.72 4.04 -30.90
CA SER A 611 -26.39 4.35 -30.41
C SER A 611 -26.08 5.84 -30.40
N VAL A 612 -26.57 6.58 -31.40
CA VAL A 612 -26.38 8.05 -31.57
C VAL A 612 -27.29 8.84 -30.63
N GLN A 613 -28.55 8.39 -30.44
CA GLN A 613 -29.51 9.06 -29.58
C GLN A 613 -29.33 8.84 -28.08
N ASN A 614 -28.73 7.74 -27.68
CA ASN A 614 -28.54 7.36 -26.27
C ASN A 614 -27.22 7.86 -25.62
N SER A 615 -26.59 8.87 -26.15
CA SER A 615 -25.60 9.63 -25.39
C SER A 615 -26.19 10.25 -24.09
N ASN A 616 -27.54 10.33 -23.98
CA ASN A 616 -28.29 10.74 -22.80
C ASN A 616 -29.22 9.59 -22.34
N MET A 617 -28.87 8.94 -21.24
CA MET A 617 -29.39 7.68 -20.66
C MET A 617 -30.88 7.65 -20.23
N ALA A 618 -31.77 8.52 -20.64
CA ALA A 618 -33.09 8.66 -19.98
C ALA A 618 -34.33 8.26 -20.77
N SER A 619 -34.31 7.98 -22.08
CA SER A 619 -35.59 7.89 -22.84
C SER A 619 -35.81 6.72 -23.80
N GLY A 620 -34.98 5.67 -23.78
CA GLY A 620 -34.94 4.65 -24.83
C GLY A 620 -35.67 3.32 -24.58
N GLY A 621 -36.43 3.12 -23.50
CA GLY A 621 -36.82 1.78 -23.03
C GLY A 621 -37.78 0.99 -23.95
N ALA A 622 -38.75 1.61 -24.57
CA ALA A 622 -39.84 0.90 -25.29
C ALA A 622 -39.44 0.42 -26.71
N LEU A 623 -38.66 1.20 -27.46
CA LEU A 623 -38.16 0.82 -28.79
C LEU A 623 -37.09 -0.31 -28.73
N GLN A 624 -36.36 -0.39 -27.64
CA GLN A 624 -35.35 -1.41 -27.43
C GLN A 624 -35.93 -2.82 -27.23
N ILE A 625 -37.10 -2.94 -26.60
CA ILE A 625 -37.75 -4.24 -26.34
C ILE A 625 -38.23 -4.87 -27.66
N SER A 626 -38.70 -4.11 -28.62
CA SER A 626 -39.18 -4.60 -29.93
C SER A 626 -38.03 -5.23 -30.76
N VAL A 627 -36.85 -4.63 -30.76
CA VAL A 627 -35.65 -5.16 -31.43
C VAL A 627 -35.21 -6.47 -30.77
N ALA A 628 -35.16 -6.52 -29.43
CA ALA A 628 -34.81 -7.74 -28.71
C ALA A 628 -35.79 -8.89 -29.03
N GLN A 629 -37.08 -8.61 -29.02
CA GLN A 629 -38.12 -9.60 -29.35
C GLN A 629 -37.99 -10.12 -30.80
N ARG A 630 -37.76 -9.25 -31.79
CA ARG A 630 -37.52 -9.67 -33.18
C ARG A 630 -36.29 -10.56 -33.29
N VAL A 631 -35.16 -10.16 -32.72
CA VAL A 631 -33.92 -10.94 -32.73
C VAL A 631 -34.12 -12.29 -32.04
N MET A 632 -34.81 -12.31 -30.88
CA MET A 632 -35.10 -13.56 -30.13
C MET A 632 -36.00 -14.49 -30.95
N THR A 633 -37.05 -13.96 -31.57
CA THR A 633 -37.98 -14.76 -32.38
C THR A 633 -37.27 -15.34 -33.60
N GLY A 634 -36.44 -14.53 -34.28
CA GLY A 634 -35.64 -14.98 -35.41
C GLY A 634 -34.63 -16.06 -35.04
N LEU A 635 -33.93 -15.90 -33.92
CA LEU A 635 -32.97 -16.90 -33.42
C LEU A 635 -33.68 -18.23 -33.05
N ARG A 636 -34.83 -18.14 -32.39
CA ARG A 636 -35.63 -19.36 -32.05
C ARG A 636 -36.18 -20.07 -33.31
N ALA A 637 -36.59 -19.31 -34.29
CA ALA A 637 -37.07 -19.88 -35.57
C ALA A 637 -35.97 -20.60 -36.34
N MET A 638 -34.70 -20.11 -36.28
CA MET A 638 -33.57 -20.67 -36.99
C MET A 638 -32.92 -21.86 -36.27
N LEU A 639 -32.76 -21.78 -34.96
CA LEU A 639 -31.92 -22.68 -34.13
C LEU A 639 -32.72 -23.52 -33.16
N GLY A 640 -34.04 -23.28 -33.03
CA GLY A 640 -34.91 -24.01 -32.09
C GLY A 640 -34.42 -23.93 -30.63
N ASP A 641 -34.58 -25.03 -29.89
CA ASP A 641 -34.16 -25.13 -28.48
C ASP A 641 -32.65 -25.15 -28.28
N GLN A 642 -31.84 -25.25 -29.36
CA GLN A 642 -30.38 -25.23 -29.27
C GLN A 642 -29.83 -23.87 -28.84
N VAL A 643 -30.58 -22.78 -29.02
CA VAL A 643 -30.19 -21.42 -28.55
C VAL A 643 -29.86 -21.37 -27.08
N ALA A 644 -30.53 -22.18 -26.25
CA ALA A 644 -30.28 -22.22 -24.80
C ALA A 644 -29.01 -23.01 -24.43
N MET A 645 -28.66 -24.04 -25.20
CA MET A 645 -27.53 -24.93 -24.92
C MET A 645 -26.22 -24.43 -25.48
N ALA A 646 -26.23 -23.88 -26.72
CA ALA A 646 -25.07 -23.33 -27.40
C ALA A 646 -25.47 -22.00 -28.06
N PRO A 647 -25.34 -20.87 -27.34
CA PRO A 647 -25.75 -19.56 -27.87
C PRO A 647 -24.97 -19.23 -29.15
N PRO A 648 -25.69 -18.78 -30.21
CA PRO A 648 -25.06 -18.43 -31.46
C PRO A 648 -24.18 -17.19 -31.34
N VAL A 649 -23.20 -17.09 -32.23
CA VAL A 649 -22.41 -15.89 -32.40
C VAL A 649 -23.15 -14.97 -33.36
N LEU A 650 -23.54 -13.78 -32.89
CA LEU A 650 -24.17 -12.76 -33.74
C LEU A 650 -23.12 -11.80 -34.30
N LEU A 651 -23.29 -11.45 -35.58
CA LEU A 651 -22.47 -10.46 -36.25
C LEU A 651 -23.25 -9.13 -36.34
N CYS A 652 -22.69 -8.04 -35.80
CA CYS A 652 -23.27 -6.71 -35.82
C CYS A 652 -22.19 -5.65 -35.95
N ALA A 653 -22.43 -4.61 -36.76
CA ALA A 653 -21.47 -3.52 -36.93
C ALA A 653 -21.25 -2.72 -35.64
N SER A 654 -20.00 -2.28 -35.41
CA SER A 654 -19.65 -1.34 -34.33
C SER A 654 -20.15 0.08 -34.67
N PRO A 655 -20.65 0.89 -33.70
CA PRO A 655 -20.81 0.63 -32.26
C PRO A 655 -22.17 -0.02 -31.89
N GLY A 656 -23.03 -0.37 -32.87
CA GLY A 656 -24.33 -1.04 -32.65
C GLY A 656 -24.21 -2.35 -31.87
N ARG A 657 -23.11 -3.08 -32.08
CA ARG A 657 -22.77 -4.33 -31.39
C ARG A 657 -22.88 -4.21 -29.87
N PHE A 658 -22.30 -3.17 -29.29
CA PHE A 658 -22.29 -2.95 -27.84
C PHE A 658 -23.71 -2.84 -27.27
N TYR A 659 -24.55 -2.06 -27.94
CA TYR A 659 -25.95 -1.86 -27.51
C TYR A 659 -26.78 -3.12 -27.71
N LEU A 660 -26.58 -3.84 -28.82
CA LEU A 660 -27.27 -5.10 -29.08
C LEU A 660 -26.90 -6.18 -28.02
N LYS A 661 -25.60 -6.30 -27.65
CA LYS A 661 -25.20 -7.21 -26.58
C LYS A 661 -25.91 -6.90 -25.27
N ARG A 662 -25.97 -5.63 -24.88
CA ARG A 662 -26.67 -5.18 -23.67
C ARG A 662 -28.18 -5.44 -23.69
N LEU A 663 -28.79 -5.28 -24.85
CA LEU A 663 -30.20 -5.49 -25.06
C LEU A 663 -30.59 -6.97 -24.93
N LEU A 664 -29.74 -7.86 -25.41
CA LEU A 664 -29.98 -9.32 -25.41
C LEU A 664 -29.52 -10.01 -24.11
N GLU A 665 -28.64 -9.38 -23.33
CA GLU A 665 -28.08 -9.93 -22.09
C GLU A 665 -29.14 -10.44 -21.08
N PRO A 666 -30.28 -9.74 -20.83
CA PRO A 666 -31.31 -10.22 -19.92
C PRO A 666 -32.06 -11.47 -20.42
N PHE A 667 -32.07 -11.72 -21.71
CA PHE A 667 -32.83 -12.83 -22.36
C PHE A 667 -31.91 -14.02 -22.65
N ILE A 668 -30.69 -13.76 -23.11
CA ILE A 668 -29.66 -14.77 -23.40
C ILE A 668 -28.33 -14.29 -22.79
N PRO A 669 -28.09 -14.57 -21.52
CA PRO A 669 -26.88 -14.05 -20.84
C PRO A 669 -25.55 -14.44 -21.51
N LYS A 670 -25.51 -15.63 -22.14
CA LYS A 670 -24.30 -16.20 -22.77
C LYS A 670 -24.16 -15.85 -24.26
N ILE A 671 -25.04 -14.99 -24.83
CA ILE A 671 -24.93 -14.64 -26.25
C ILE A 671 -23.62 -13.90 -26.53
N VAL A 672 -22.97 -14.28 -27.61
CA VAL A 672 -21.75 -13.61 -28.09
C VAL A 672 -22.09 -12.73 -29.26
N VAL A 673 -21.80 -11.43 -29.17
CA VAL A 673 -21.96 -10.49 -30.28
C VAL A 673 -20.60 -9.96 -30.66
N ILE A 674 -20.21 -10.12 -31.91
CA ILE A 674 -18.92 -9.67 -32.46
C ILE A 674 -19.13 -8.67 -33.59
N SER A 675 -18.11 -7.85 -33.83
CA SER A 675 -18.13 -6.97 -35.01
C SER A 675 -17.27 -7.54 -36.14
N PRO A 676 -17.57 -7.20 -37.41
CA PRO A 676 -16.73 -7.58 -38.51
C PRO A 676 -15.26 -7.17 -38.37
N SER A 677 -15.01 -6.06 -37.72
CA SER A 677 -13.67 -5.52 -37.45
C SER A 677 -12.86 -6.36 -36.45
N GLU A 678 -13.50 -7.19 -35.60
CA GLU A 678 -12.83 -8.08 -34.66
C GLU A 678 -12.32 -9.38 -35.34
N ILE A 679 -12.80 -9.70 -36.52
CA ILE A 679 -12.50 -10.96 -37.22
C ILE A 679 -11.17 -10.83 -37.96
N PRO A 680 -10.16 -11.66 -37.64
CA PRO A 680 -8.91 -11.66 -38.39
C PRO A 680 -9.11 -12.04 -39.87
N PRO A 681 -8.37 -11.42 -40.80
CA PRO A 681 -8.54 -11.68 -42.24
C PRO A 681 -8.35 -13.15 -42.65
N SER A 682 -7.61 -13.92 -41.83
CA SER A 682 -7.34 -15.34 -42.10
C SER A 682 -8.45 -16.27 -41.64
N THR A 683 -9.51 -15.77 -40.99
CA THR A 683 -10.57 -16.61 -40.42
C THR A 683 -11.68 -16.85 -41.43
N GLN A 684 -12.02 -18.13 -41.70
CA GLN A 684 -13.16 -18.48 -42.53
C GLN A 684 -14.45 -18.27 -41.75
N VAL A 685 -15.37 -17.48 -42.28
CA VAL A 685 -16.66 -17.20 -41.69
C VAL A 685 -17.76 -17.96 -42.43
N GLN A 686 -18.53 -18.77 -41.70
CA GLN A 686 -19.70 -19.49 -42.20
C GLN A 686 -20.98 -18.85 -41.65
N SER A 687 -21.79 -18.24 -42.53
CA SER A 687 -23.10 -17.74 -42.13
C SER A 687 -24.09 -18.90 -41.98
N LEU A 688 -24.78 -18.96 -40.84
CA LEU A 688 -25.87 -19.89 -40.54
C LEU A 688 -27.24 -19.36 -41.03
N GLY A 689 -27.31 -18.09 -41.39
CA GLY A 689 -28.51 -17.38 -41.84
C GLY A 689 -28.58 -15.95 -41.32
N ALA A 690 -29.64 -15.23 -41.76
CA ALA A 690 -29.88 -13.85 -41.32
C ALA A 690 -31.21 -13.77 -40.53
N VAL A 691 -31.16 -13.10 -39.38
CA VAL A 691 -32.33 -12.74 -38.58
C VAL A 691 -33.00 -11.54 -39.25
N ARG A 692 -34.27 -11.70 -39.64
CA ARG A 692 -35.08 -10.66 -40.32
C ARG A 692 -36.05 -9.97 -39.37
#